data_f385e7c12e3650ea24e95a855e157668
#
_entry.id   f385e7c12e3650ea24e95a855e157668
#
_cell.length_a   1.000
_cell.length_b   1.000
_cell.length_c   1.000
_cell.angle_alpha   90.00
_cell.angle_beta   90.00
_cell.angle_gamma   90.00
#
_symmetry.space_group_name_H-M   'P 1'
#
loop_
_entity.id
_entity.type
_entity.pdbx_description
1 polymer ?
#
loop_
_entity_poly.entity_id
_entity_poly.type
_entity_poly.pdbx_seq_one_letter_code
_entity_poly.pdbx_strand_id
1 'polypeptide(L)'
;MKHYRSILTCLLATMSFSAHAQQDAIKALADGHYIGARQQFEHFVDNVRGEDSRIADAEGLMLICDYVLDRPFTANLMSAWIGENKKSQYAGVVNILRRNLLIKSHRYDEAVDLFFQQEKDDLVPTPLPYPLTRLTGEMSSYNDVLYRLAGEHLYDRGEEARAVNYLEAGEKTRVALYKLGMCYYRQGAFEKAADNLSQSAAEHSDAMAQNAWLHAGIAYLRLIRKANAQDAFARAAQMAADPAVREMALYNYALTLHEKSAPQTVTVMEQFLSEFPSSPYAAPVSQCLTEAYMSKKDYTKALSAINKVQTPNADAQTDKQNVLYNLAFEALNANQVNKALSYAGDAVALGNRNAEAYAESYYIKGDCNYRLGNYALAANDLNTAINLGAQTSLGRLRNNTYAIYSLGYALFKQQRYNAAISQFEKITQASDANSAMKADACNRLGDSYLNMRDYDKANESYTLAKATDHALGDYSMLQQAYIEGLRGNYDSKIDIINRMKEEYANSSLSAKALFEQGRANVLSGRTDEANAIFQSIVIKYPGNEYAQKASDEIANMAANIAIQDSIAAAQDSIETAEAMAPVLAAQALYDSGQYQIAEQQILAAIDKGIGRPYWLARAFILLSDIYKAEERAIEAKQTLESLKANYKEDDDIQDMIKQRMQ
;
A
#
# COMPACT_ATOMS: atom_id res chain seq x y z
N MET A 1 -86.16 -38.79 -59.59
CA MET A 1 -86.40 -38.14 -58.27
C MET A 1 -86.28 -39.07 -57.03
N LYS A 2 -86.50 -40.40 -57.16
CA LYS A 2 -86.39 -41.31 -55.99
C LYS A 2 -84.92 -41.53 -55.53
N HIS A 3 -83.99 -41.55 -56.45
CA HIS A 3 -82.54 -41.72 -56.06
C HIS A 3 -81.96 -40.48 -55.41
N TYR A 4 -82.37 -39.28 -55.73
CA TYR A 4 -81.87 -38.04 -55.09
C TYR A 4 -82.41 -37.88 -53.70
N ARG A 5 -83.64 -38.35 -53.36
CA ARG A 5 -84.14 -38.34 -51.99
C ARG A 5 -83.46 -39.35 -51.11
N SER A 6 -83.09 -40.51 -51.66
CA SER A 6 -82.34 -41.50 -50.84
C SER A 6 -80.90 -41.05 -50.52
N ILE A 7 -80.25 -40.40 -51.48
CA ILE A 7 -78.89 -39.86 -51.26
C ILE A 7 -78.92 -38.69 -50.27
N LEU A 8 -79.93 -37.80 -50.37
CA LEU A 8 -80.07 -36.67 -49.44
C LEU A 8 -80.45 -37.12 -48.03
N THR A 9 -81.29 -38.22 -47.92
CA THR A 9 -81.64 -38.79 -46.59
C THR A 9 -80.49 -39.53 -45.98
N CYS A 10 -79.68 -40.24 -46.78
CA CYS A 10 -78.45 -40.86 -46.31
C CYS A 10 -77.37 -39.78 -45.88
N LEU A 11 -77.25 -38.69 -46.68
CA LEU A 11 -76.36 -37.58 -46.35
C LEU A 11 -76.84 -36.84 -45.09
N LEU A 12 -78.15 -36.58 -44.94
CA LEU A 12 -78.73 -36.00 -43.75
C LEU A 12 -78.61 -36.92 -42.51
N ALA A 13 -78.81 -38.24 -42.73
CA ALA A 13 -78.65 -39.25 -41.68
C ALA A 13 -77.16 -39.38 -41.25
N THR A 14 -76.25 -39.38 -42.22
CA THR A 14 -74.82 -39.40 -41.93
C THR A 14 -74.35 -38.09 -41.27
N MET A 15 -74.87 -36.95 -41.65
CA MET A 15 -74.59 -35.68 -41.00
C MET A 15 -75.15 -35.59 -39.59
N SER A 16 -76.37 -36.11 -39.33
CA SER A 16 -76.95 -36.15 -37.98
C SER A 16 -76.25 -37.20 -37.11
N PHE A 17 -75.91 -38.37 -37.71
CA PHE A 17 -75.20 -39.42 -37.02
C PHE A 17 -73.74 -38.95 -36.64
N SER A 18 -73.09 -38.30 -37.58
CA SER A 18 -71.72 -37.75 -37.30
C SER A 18 -71.72 -36.64 -36.24
N ALA A 19 -72.78 -35.81 -36.22
CA ALA A 19 -72.91 -34.78 -35.20
C ALA A 19 -73.18 -35.37 -33.78
N HIS A 20 -73.99 -36.46 -33.70
CA HIS A 20 -74.26 -37.19 -32.49
C HIS A 20 -73.03 -37.93 -32.01
N ALA A 21 -72.26 -38.59 -32.87
CA ALA A 21 -71.06 -39.30 -32.54
C ALA A 21 -69.98 -38.39 -32.00
N GLN A 22 -69.88 -37.18 -32.57
CA GLN A 22 -68.94 -36.19 -32.00
C GLN A 22 -69.37 -35.69 -30.59
N GLN A 23 -70.67 -35.46 -30.37
CA GLN A 23 -71.23 -35.08 -29.09
C GLN A 23 -71.05 -36.18 -28.03
N ASP A 24 -71.25 -37.45 -28.42
CA ASP A 24 -70.99 -38.59 -27.52
C ASP A 24 -69.51 -38.78 -27.16
N ALA A 25 -68.64 -38.51 -28.14
CA ALA A 25 -67.19 -38.51 -27.85
C ALA A 25 -66.75 -37.38 -26.90
N ILE A 26 -67.31 -36.17 -27.10
CA ILE A 26 -67.09 -35.03 -26.21
C ILE A 26 -67.67 -35.33 -24.83
N LYS A 27 -68.79 -35.98 -24.71
CA LYS A 27 -69.37 -36.37 -23.43
C LYS A 27 -68.49 -37.45 -22.74
N ALA A 28 -68.04 -38.46 -23.46
CA ALA A 28 -67.13 -39.47 -22.92
C ALA A 28 -65.80 -38.83 -22.43
N LEU A 29 -65.32 -37.87 -23.19
CA LEU A 29 -64.18 -37.03 -22.80
C LEU A 29 -64.49 -36.23 -21.54
N ALA A 30 -65.69 -35.64 -21.49
CA ALA A 30 -66.22 -34.91 -20.35
C ALA A 30 -66.30 -35.77 -19.07
N ASP A 31 -66.72 -37.01 -19.22
CA ASP A 31 -66.83 -37.97 -18.12
C ASP A 31 -65.50 -38.61 -17.73
N GLY A 32 -64.38 -38.27 -18.35
CA GLY A 32 -63.02 -38.78 -18.05
C GLY A 32 -62.72 -40.14 -18.68
N HIS A 33 -63.55 -40.61 -19.60
CA HIS A 33 -63.36 -41.89 -20.32
C HIS A 33 -62.48 -41.72 -21.57
N TYR A 34 -61.19 -41.33 -21.37
CA TYR A 34 -60.24 -40.94 -22.44
C TYR A 34 -60.03 -41.98 -23.52
N ILE A 35 -59.95 -43.28 -23.12
CA ILE A 35 -59.81 -44.39 -24.09
C ILE A 35 -61.04 -44.45 -24.99
N GLY A 36 -62.25 -44.44 -24.38
CA GLY A 36 -63.49 -44.47 -25.12
C GLY A 36 -63.74 -43.24 -25.96
N ALA A 37 -63.47 -42.06 -25.45
CA ALA A 37 -63.58 -40.80 -26.19
C ALA A 37 -62.64 -40.81 -27.38
N ARG A 38 -61.39 -41.21 -27.26
CA ARG A 38 -60.43 -41.33 -28.34
C ARG A 38 -60.92 -42.28 -29.47
N GLN A 39 -61.43 -43.46 -29.10
CA GLN A 39 -61.97 -44.40 -30.06
C GLN A 39 -63.17 -43.84 -30.79
N GLN A 40 -64.04 -43.10 -30.10
CA GLN A 40 -65.19 -42.44 -30.71
C GLN A 40 -64.80 -41.31 -31.68
N PHE A 41 -63.78 -40.53 -31.30
CA PHE A 41 -63.23 -39.51 -32.22
C PHE A 41 -62.59 -40.15 -33.46
N GLU A 42 -61.82 -41.23 -33.29
CA GLU A 42 -61.24 -41.99 -34.38
C GLU A 42 -62.30 -42.54 -35.32
N HIS A 43 -63.36 -43.16 -34.77
CA HIS A 43 -64.51 -43.61 -35.56
C HIS A 43 -65.23 -42.43 -36.27
N PHE A 44 -65.29 -41.25 -35.65
CA PHE A 44 -65.83 -40.04 -36.26
C PHE A 44 -64.99 -39.63 -37.49
N VAL A 45 -63.69 -39.52 -37.34
CA VAL A 45 -62.71 -39.11 -38.34
C VAL A 45 -62.77 -40.11 -39.54
N ASP A 46 -62.84 -41.44 -39.30
CA ASP A 46 -62.84 -42.47 -40.29
C ASP A 46 -64.15 -42.45 -41.17
N ASN A 47 -65.26 -42.00 -40.58
CA ASN A 47 -66.55 -42.07 -41.22
C ASN A 47 -67.03 -40.73 -41.83
N VAL A 48 -66.35 -39.62 -41.56
CA VAL A 48 -66.65 -38.30 -42.14
C VAL A 48 -65.86 -38.16 -43.44
N ARG A 49 -66.54 -37.89 -44.54
CA ARG A 49 -65.94 -37.67 -45.87
C ARG A 49 -66.00 -36.20 -46.26
N GLY A 50 -64.86 -35.67 -46.76
CA GLY A 50 -64.78 -34.30 -47.35
C GLY A 50 -63.96 -33.37 -46.42
N GLU A 51 -63.80 -32.12 -46.81
CA GLU A 51 -63.13 -31.06 -46.04
C GLU A 51 -64.07 -30.53 -44.95
N ASP A 52 -64.24 -31.28 -43.90
CA ASP A 52 -64.99 -30.85 -42.70
C ASP A 52 -64.08 -30.34 -41.65
N SER A 53 -64.19 -29.09 -41.24
CA SER A 53 -63.38 -28.49 -40.21
C SER A 53 -63.45 -29.20 -38.84
N ARG A 54 -64.56 -29.97 -38.64
CA ARG A 54 -64.74 -30.80 -37.42
C ARG A 54 -63.79 -32.01 -37.37
N ILE A 55 -63.23 -32.45 -38.51
CA ILE A 55 -62.22 -33.54 -38.53
C ILE A 55 -60.98 -33.03 -37.81
N ALA A 56 -60.47 -31.87 -38.14
CA ALA A 56 -59.34 -31.28 -37.52
C ALA A 56 -59.55 -31.11 -36.00
N ASP A 57 -60.73 -30.67 -35.60
CA ASP A 57 -61.03 -30.53 -34.15
C ASP A 57 -61.11 -31.87 -33.42
N ALA A 58 -61.67 -32.91 -34.04
CA ALA A 58 -61.73 -34.26 -33.49
C ALA A 58 -60.31 -34.90 -33.33
N GLU A 59 -59.48 -34.74 -34.35
CA GLU A 59 -58.07 -35.17 -34.30
C GLU A 59 -57.30 -34.47 -33.20
N GLY A 60 -57.54 -33.14 -33.03
CA GLY A 60 -56.94 -32.38 -31.91
C GLY A 60 -57.37 -32.90 -30.56
N LEU A 61 -58.65 -33.27 -30.37
CA LEU A 61 -59.18 -33.90 -29.17
C LEU A 61 -58.62 -35.30 -28.96
N MET A 62 -58.39 -36.08 -30.01
CA MET A 62 -57.68 -37.36 -29.92
C MET A 62 -56.26 -37.21 -29.39
N LEU A 63 -55.53 -36.21 -29.88
CA LEU A 63 -54.18 -35.93 -29.39
C LEU A 63 -54.17 -35.46 -27.92
N ILE A 64 -55.21 -34.74 -27.50
CA ILE A 64 -55.40 -34.39 -26.06
C ILE A 64 -55.63 -35.66 -25.22
N CYS A 65 -56.44 -36.63 -25.73
CA CYS A 65 -56.62 -37.91 -25.09
C CYS A 65 -55.28 -38.69 -25.01
N ASP A 66 -54.53 -38.73 -26.10
CA ASP A 66 -53.21 -39.37 -26.15
C ASP A 66 -52.21 -38.78 -25.18
N TYR A 67 -52.24 -37.44 -24.97
CA TYR A 67 -51.46 -36.78 -23.92
C TYR A 67 -51.81 -37.26 -22.52
N VAL A 68 -53.11 -37.30 -22.19
CA VAL A 68 -53.57 -37.72 -20.87
C VAL A 68 -53.29 -39.21 -20.61
N LEU A 69 -53.35 -40.05 -21.67
CA LEU A 69 -53.03 -41.49 -21.61
C LEU A 69 -51.54 -41.80 -21.68
N ASP A 70 -50.67 -40.78 -21.72
CA ASP A 70 -49.19 -40.87 -21.81
C ASP A 70 -48.74 -41.82 -22.97
N ARG A 71 -49.39 -41.72 -24.11
CA ARG A 71 -49.11 -42.59 -25.29
C ARG A 71 -47.74 -42.20 -25.91
N PRO A 72 -46.99 -43.21 -26.39
CA PRO A 72 -45.71 -42.96 -27.06
C PRO A 72 -45.92 -42.15 -28.36
N PHE A 73 -44.88 -41.37 -28.75
CA PHE A 73 -44.83 -40.54 -29.94
C PHE A 73 -45.87 -39.38 -30.03
N THR A 74 -46.66 -39.16 -28.97
CA THR A 74 -47.73 -38.13 -28.98
C THR A 74 -47.19 -36.73 -29.36
N ALA A 75 -46.00 -36.33 -28.87
CA ALA A 75 -45.39 -35.03 -29.22
C ALA A 75 -45.08 -34.89 -30.70
N ASN A 76 -44.70 -35.98 -31.40
CA ASN A 76 -44.42 -35.98 -32.83
C ASN A 76 -45.72 -35.92 -33.64
N LEU A 77 -46.77 -36.68 -33.22
CA LEU A 77 -48.10 -36.64 -33.84
C LEU A 77 -48.72 -35.22 -33.70
N MET A 78 -48.61 -34.61 -32.53
CA MET A 78 -49.02 -33.23 -32.31
C MET A 78 -48.31 -32.26 -33.26
N SER A 79 -46.99 -32.47 -33.48
CA SER A 79 -46.20 -31.66 -34.40
C SER A 79 -46.72 -31.71 -35.83
N ALA A 80 -46.95 -32.91 -36.33
CA ALA A 80 -47.48 -33.11 -37.69
C ALA A 80 -48.86 -32.46 -37.84
N TRP A 81 -49.74 -32.74 -36.88
CA TRP A 81 -51.13 -32.26 -36.95
C TRP A 81 -51.20 -30.70 -36.87
N ILE A 82 -50.44 -30.05 -36.00
CA ILE A 82 -50.42 -28.58 -35.89
C ILE A 82 -49.94 -27.94 -37.20
N GLY A 83 -48.95 -28.57 -37.87
CA GLY A 83 -48.44 -28.08 -39.17
C GLY A 83 -49.54 -27.89 -40.21
N GLU A 84 -50.51 -28.80 -40.23
CA GLU A 84 -51.62 -28.82 -41.18
C GLU A 84 -52.87 -28.10 -40.67
N ASN A 85 -53.10 -28.06 -39.36
CA ASN A 85 -54.35 -27.67 -38.73
C ASN A 85 -54.25 -26.41 -37.84
N LYS A 86 -53.46 -25.41 -38.21
CA LYS A 86 -53.29 -24.17 -37.43
C LYS A 86 -54.58 -23.40 -37.14
N LYS A 87 -55.60 -23.60 -37.94
CA LYS A 87 -56.91 -22.93 -37.79
C LYS A 87 -57.89 -23.68 -36.89
N SER A 88 -57.57 -24.88 -36.42
CA SER A 88 -58.37 -25.59 -35.43
C SER A 88 -58.44 -24.81 -34.11
N GLN A 89 -59.61 -24.77 -33.49
CA GLN A 89 -59.84 -24.16 -32.21
C GLN A 89 -59.00 -24.81 -31.11
N TYR A 90 -58.52 -26.04 -31.29
CA TYR A 90 -57.65 -26.74 -30.32
C TYR A 90 -56.16 -26.59 -30.62
N ALA A 91 -55.78 -25.94 -31.74
CA ALA A 91 -54.39 -25.82 -32.12
C ALA A 91 -53.51 -25.18 -31.01
N GLY A 92 -54.00 -24.14 -30.35
CA GLY A 92 -53.30 -23.50 -29.22
C GLY A 92 -53.12 -24.45 -28.02
N VAL A 93 -54.18 -25.20 -27.68
CA VAL A 93 -54.11 -26.16 -26.55
C VAL A 93 -53.16 -27.32 -26.88
N VAL A 94 -53.31 -27.94 -28.05
CA VAL A 94 -52.42 -29.05 -28.50
C VAL A 94 -50.95 -28.58 -28.50
N ASN A 95 -50.70 -27.36 -28.90
CA ASN A 95 -49.37 -26.79 -28.93
C ASN A 95 -48.79 -26.62 -27.52
N ILE A 96 -49.61 -26.16 -26.56
CA ILE A 96 -49.19 -26.08 -25.13
C ILE A 96 -48.87 -27.46 -24.59
N LEU A 97 -49.73 -28.47 -24.82
CA LEU A 97 -49.51 -29.81 -24.32
C LEU A 97 -48.29 -30.47 -24.99
N ARG A 98 -48.08 -30.26 -26.31
CA ARG A 98 -46.86 -30.66 -27.00
C ARG A 98 -45.62 -30.06 -26.35
N ARG A 99 -45.65 -28.77 -26.06
CA ARG A 99 -44.54 -28.07 -25.35
C ARG A 99 -44.28 -28.69 -23.99
N ASN A 100 -45.32 -29.02 -23.22
CA ASN A 100 -45.17 -29.68 -21.92
C ASN A 100 -44.54 -31.06 -22.04
N LEU A 101 -44.90 -31.88 -23.10
CA LEU A 101 -44.24 -33.14 -23.38
C LEU A 101 -42.78 -32.97 -23.77
N LEU A 102 -42.42 -31.92 -24.49
CA LEU A 102 -41.02 -31.59 -24.81
C LEU A 102 -40.23 -31.28 -23.55
N ILE A 103 -40.79 -30.49 -22.65
CA ILE A 103 -40.16 -30.21 -21.34
C ILE A 103 -39.98 -31.48 -20.49
N LYS A 104 -41.06 -32.31 -20.40
CA LYS A 104 -41.02 -33.61 -19.69
C LYS A 104 -39.97 -34.55 -20.26
N SER A 105 -39.73 -34.47 -21.59
CA SER A 105 -38.71 -35.26 -22.30
C SER A 105 -37.33 -34.61 -22.34
N HIS A 106 -37.08 -33.54 -21.59
CA HIS A 106 -35.86 -32.74 -21.61
C HIS A 106 -35.43 -32.16 -22.96
N ARG A 107 -36.37 -31.99 -23.91
CA ARG A 107 -36.18 -31.36 -25.24
C ARG A 107 -36.42 -29.84 -25.10
N TYR A 108 -35.59 -29.19 -24.32
CA TYR A 108 -35.81 -27.80 -23.88
C TYR A 108 -35.76 -26.78 -25.03
N ASP A 109 -34.77 -26.90 -25.89
CA ASP A 109 -34.62 -25.98 -27.03
C ASP A 109 -35.86 -25.98 -27.93
N GLU A 110 -36.37 -27.17 -28.24
CA GLU A 110 -37.59 -27.31 -29.05
C GLU A 110 -38.83 -26.77 -28.33
N ALA A 111 -38.90 -26.90 -27.00
CA ALA A 111 -40.00 -26.34 -26.22
C ALA A 111 -39.98 -24.80 -26.24
N VAL A 112 -38.78 -24.19 -26.17
CA VAL A 112 -38.58 -22.73 -26.24
C VAL A 112 -38.88 -22.20 -27.65
N ASP A 113 -38.35 -22.87 -28.67
CA ASP A 113 -38.64 -22.49 -30.07
C ASP A 113 -40.15 -22.54 -30.37
N LEU A 114 -40.81 -23.58 -29.90
CA LEU A 114 -42.26 -23.74 -30.04
C LEU A 114 -43.02 -22.63 -29.29
N PHE A 115 -42.57 -22.25 -28.14
CA PHE A 115 -43.16 -21.17 -27.36
C PHE A 115 -43.10 -19.83 -28.11
N PHE A 116 -41.93 -19.45 -28.62
CA PHE A 116 -41.79 -18.21 -29.39
C PHE A 116 -42.51 -18.26 -30.74
N GLN A 117 -42.58 -19.46 -31.36
CA GLN A 117 -43.36 -19.64 -32.57
C GLN A 117 -44.88 -19.46 -32.29
N GLN A 118 -45.36 -19.97 -31.15
CA GLN A 118 -46.75 -19.80 -30.73
C GLN A 118 -47.11 -18.34 -30.48
N GLU A 119 -46.22 -17.57 -29.85
CA GLU A 119 -46.37 -16.11 -29.68
C GLU A 119 -46.46 -15.39 -31.03
N LYS A 120 -45.59 -15.75 -31.98
CA LYS A 120 -45.58 -15.16 -33.32
C LYS A 120 -46.80 -15.48 -34.15
N ASP A 121 -47.29 -16.72 -34.03
CA ASP A 121 -48.46 -17.19 -34.80
C ASP A 121 -49.80 -16.78 -34.14
N ASP A 122 -49.77 -16.06 -33.00
CA ASP A 122 -50.95 -15.62 -32.22
C ASP A 122 -51.93 -16.76 -31.92
N LEU A 123 -51.42 -17.95 -31.62
CA LEU A 123 -52.21 -19.14 -31.30
C LEU A 123 -52.75 -19.05 -29.86
N VAL A 124 -53.93 -18.45 -29.71
CA VAL A 124 -54.63 -18.33 -28.44
C VAL A 124 -55.30 -19.65 -28.09
N PRO A 125 -55.07 -20.24 -26.90
CA PRO A 125 -55.74 -21.45 -26.47
C PRO A 125 -57.25 -21.21 -26.34
N THR A 126 -58.06 -22.02 -26.99
CA THR A 126 -59.50 -22.01 -26.76
C THR A 126 -59.78 -22.59 -25.36
N PRO A 127 -60.74 -22.04 -24.61
CA PRO A 127 -61.17 -22.62 -23.34
C PRO A 127 -61.58 -24.07 -23.51
N LEU A 128 -60.98 -24.97 -22.73
CA LEU A 128 -61.35 -26.37 -22.78
C LEU A 128 -62.76 -26.58 -22.25
N PRO A 129 -63.60 -27.39 -22.92
CA PRO A 129 -64.92 -27.75 -22.41
C PRO A 129 -64.78 -28.60 -21.11
N TYR A 130 -65.80 -28.45 -20.23
CA TYR A 130 -65.89 -29.26 -19.04
C TYR A 130 -66.03 -30.76 -19.41
N PRO A 131 -65.33 -31.73 -18.80
CA PRO A 131 -64.42 -31.57 -17.65
C PRO A 131 -62.93 -31.43 -18.02
N LEU A 132 -62.59 -31.21 -19.30
CA LEU A 132 -61.22 -30.97 -19.72
C LEU A 132 -60.58 -29.74 -19.06
N THR A 133 -61.42 -28.86 -18.47
CA THR A 133 -60.95 -27.73 -17.66
C THR A 133 -59.94 -28.18 -16.56
N ARG A 134 -59.97 -29.44 -16.12
CA ARG A 134 -58.95 -29.98 -15.21
C ARG A 134 -57.57 -30.01 -15.80
N LEU A 135 -57.42 -30.07 -17.13
CA LEU A 135 -56.13 -29.99 -17.82
C LEU A 135 -55.58 -28.56 -17.81
N THR A 136 -56.35 -27.55 -17.37
CA THR A 136 -55.88 -26.19 -17.21
C THR A 136 -54.71 -26.13 -16.22
N GLY A 137 -54.76 -26.93 -15.14
CA GLY A 137 -53.63 -27.06 -14.21
C GLY A 137 -52.40 -27.68 -14.84
N GLU A 138 -52.59 -28.71 -15.69
CA GLU A 138 -51.48 -29.34 -16.40
C GLU A 138 -50.93 -28.44 -17.51
N MET A 139 -51.77 -27.65 -18.19
CA MET A 139 -51.34 -26.68 -19.20
C MET A 139 -50.37 -25.62 -18.58
N SER A 140 -50.57 -25.29 -17.32
CA SER A 140 -49.73 -24.34 -16.61
C SER A 140 -48.61 -24.99 -15.77
N SER A 141 -48.61 -26.32 -15.63
CA SER A 141 -47.71 -27.05 -14.72
C SER A 141 -46.23 -26.85 -15.02
N TYR A 142 -45.86 -26.54 -16.24
CA TYR A 142 -44.51 -26.29 -16.69
C TYR A 142 -44.21 -24.82 -17.04
N ASN A 143 -45.16 -23.90 -16.77
CA ASN A 143 -44.97 -22.48 -17.11
C ASN A 143 -43.73 -21.88 -16.45
N ASP A 144 -43.52 -22.18 -15.17
CA ASP A 144 -42.35 -21.63 -14.45
C ASP A 144 -41.04 -22.12 -15.08
N VAL A 145 -40.97 -23.39 -15.45
CA VAL A 145 -39.80 -23.99 -16.15
C VAL A 145 -39.68 -23.37 -17.55
N LEU A 146 -40.78 -23.27 -18.29
CA LEU A 146 -40.77 -22.68 -19.63
C LEU A 146 -40.32 -21.22 -19.62
N TYR A 147 -40.89 -20.38 -18.76
CA TYR A 147 -40.50 -18.98 -18.65
C TYR A 147 -39.03 -18.85 -18.28
N ARG A 148 -38.53 -19.68 -17.36
CA ARG A 148 -37.10 -19.75 -17.09
C ARG A 148 -36.31 -20.06 -18.34
N LEU A 149 -36.63 -21.13 -19.06
CA LEU A 149 -35.91 -21.53 -20.27
C LEU A 149 -35.98 -20.46 -21.37
N ALA A 150 -37.16 -19.87 -21.60
CA ALA A 150 -37.35 -18.79 -22.56
C ALA A 150 -36.51 -17.55 -22.19
N GLY A 151 -36.50 -17.18 -20.92
CA GLY A 151 -35.68 -16.08 -20.43
C GLY A 151 -34.19 -16.33 -20.55
N GLU A 152 -33.74 -17.56 -20.23
CA GLU A 152 -32.35 -17.98 -20.40
C GLU A 152 -31.93 -17.94 -21.88
N HIS A 153 -32.78 -18.42 -22.79
CA HIS A 153 -32.56 -18.37 -24.23
C HIS A 153 -32.45 -16.93 -24.76
N LEU A 154 -33.35 -16.04 -24.34
CA LEU A 154 -33.32 -14.63 -24.72
C LEU A 154 -32.08 -13.92 -24.21
N TYR A 155 -31.64 -14.25 -22.98
CA TYR A 155 -30.39 -13.71 -22.41
C TYR A 155 -29.19 -14.12 -23.28
N ASP A 156 -29.07 -15.39 -23.64
CA ASP A 156 -27.98 -15.92 -24.45
C ASP A 156 -27.91 -15.32 -25.85
N ARG A 157 -29.05 -14.83 -26.36
CA ARG A 157 -29.17 -14.07 -27.63
C ARG A 157 -28.94 -12.56 -27.48
N GLY A 158 -28.73 -12.07 -26.24
CA GLY A 158 -28.55 -10.64 -25.96
C GLY A 158 -29.87 -9.83 -25.94
N GLU A 159 -31.03 -10.48 -25.92
CA GLU A 159 -32.36 -9.84 -25.86
C GLU A 159 -32.77 -9.57 -24.38
N GLU A 160 -31.92 -8.91 -23.62
CA GLU A 160 -32.00 -8.80 -22.17
C GLU A 160 -33.27 -8.12 -21.63
N ALA A 161 -33.78 -7.11 -22.36
CA ALA A 161 -34.99 -6.41 -21.97
C ALA A 161 -36.22 -7.33 -21.97
N ARG A 162 -36.26 -8.30 -22.91
CA ARG A 162 -37.29 -9.34 -22.95
C ARG A 162 -37.03 -10.45 -21.96
N ALA A 163 -35.75 -10.84 -21.81
CA ALA A 163 -35.34 -11.91 -20.90
C ALA A 163 -35.78 -11.65 -19.44
N VAL A 164 -35.69 -10.40 -18.96
CA VAL A 164 -36.12 -10.02 -17.62
C VAL A 164 -37.53 -10.46 -17.30
N ASN A 165 -38.50 -10.17 -18.19
CA ASN A 165 -39.92 -10.47 -17.95
C ASN A 165 -40.16 -11.97 -17.76
N TYR A 166 -39.49 -12.79 -18.56
CA TYR A 166 -39.60 -14.23 -18.48
C TYR A 166 -38.84 -14.79 -17.29
N LEU A 167 -37.61 -14.32 -17.00
CA LEU A 167 -36.85 -14.75 -15.87
C LEU A 167 -37.48 -14.32 -14.52
N GLU A 168 -38.17 -13.17 -14.47
CA GLU A 168 -38.97 -12.79 -13.29
C GLU A 168 -40.16 -13.71 -13.04
N ALA A 169 -40.83 -14.14 -14.10
CA ALA A 169 -42.00 -15.01 -14.00
C ALA A 169 -41.63 -16.50 -13.82
N GLY A 170 -40.47 -16.94 -14.30
CA GLY A 170 -40.03 -18.32 -14.27
C GLY A 170 -39.42 -18.79 -12.96
N GLU A 171 -39.13 -20.08 -12.94
CA GLU A 171 -38.45 -20.76 -11.82
C GLU A 171 -37.11 -20.12 -11.50
N LYS A 172 -36.84 -19.89 -10.21
CA LYS A 172 -35.62 -19.25 -9.71
C LYS A 172 -34.49 -20.25 -9.49
N THR A 173 -34.07 -20.89 -10.58
CA THR A 173 -32.84 -21.70 -10.52
C THR A 173 -31.61 -20.82 -10.37
N ARG A 174 -30.51 -21.40 -9.97
CA ARG A 174 -29.22 -20.69 -9.84
C ARG A 174 -28.83 -19.96 -11.13
N VAL A 175 -28.98 -20.62 -12.29
CA VAL A 175 -28.64 -20.05 -13.60
C VAL A 175 -29.59 -18.91 -13.95
N ALA A 176 -30.88 -19.08 -13.71
CA ALA A 176 -31.88 -18.05 -13.93
C ALA A 176 -31.62 -16.81 -13.06
N LEU A 177 -31.31 -16.97 -11.78
CA LEU A 177 -30.93 -15.89 -10.87
C LEU A 177 -29.68 -15.16 -11.37
N TYR A 178 -28.65 -15.90 -11.81
CA TYR A 178 -27.46 -15.29 -12.38
C TYR A 178 -27.77 -14.43 -13.61
N LYS A 179 -28.48 -15.00 -14.59
CA LYS A 179 -28.85 -14.29 -15.83
C LYS A 179 -29.75 -13.09 -15.57
N LEU A 180 -30.73 -13.24 -14.69
CA LEU A 180 -31.61 -12.15 -14.24
C LEU A 180 -30.83 -11.03 -13.54
N GLY A 181 -29.94 -11.40 -12.66
CA GLY A 181 -29.06 -10.46 -11.96
C GLY A 181 -28.16 -9.70 -12.93
N MET A 182 -27.60 -10.37 -13.94
CA MET A 182 -26.81 -9.72 -14.99
C MET A 182 -27.63 -8.78 -15.86
N CYS A 183 -28.87 -9.15 -16.20
CA CYS A 183 -29.79 -8.24 -16.89
C CYS A 183 -30.03 -6.96 -16.10
N TYR A 184 -30.37 -7.08 -14.83
CA TYR A 184 -30.57 -5.93 -13.94
C TYR A 184 -29.31 -5.09 -13.78
N TYR A 185 -28.13 -5.73 -13.68
CA TYR A 185 -26.86 -5.03 -13.61
C TYR A 185 -26.65 -4.12 -14.84
N ARG A 186 -26.88 -4.65 -16.04
CA ARG A 186 -26.73 -3.90 -17.29
C ARG A 186 -27.79 -2.78 -17.45
N GLN A 187 -28.99 -2.98 -16.90
CA GLN A 187 -30.04 -1.96 -16.84
C GLN A 187 -29.83 -0.91 -15.76
N GLY A 188 -28.82 -1.05 -14.90
CA GLY A 188 -28.57 -0.15 -13.78
C GLY A 188 -29.50 -0.33 -12.58
N ALA A 189 -30.30 -1.38 -12.54
CA ALA A 189 -31.16 -1.75 -11.40
C ALA A 189 -30.33 -2.50 -10.32
N PHE A 190 -29.34 -1.79 -9.74
CA PHE A 190 -28.28 -2.40 -8.94
C PHE A 190 -28.75 -3.13 -7.69
N GLU A 191 -29.88 -2.72 -7.07
CA GLU A 191 -30.41 -3.43 -5.90
C GLU A 191 -30.90 -4.84 -6.27
N LYS A 192 -31.74 -4.94 -7.31
CA LYS A 192 -32.22 -6.22 -7.82
C LYS A 192 -31.05 -7.06 -8.37
N ALA A 193 -30.06 -6.43 -9.01
CA ALA A 193 -28.88 -7.11 -9.51
C ALA A 193 -28.10 -7.76 -8.39
N ALA A 194 -27.78 -7.02 -7.33
CA ALA A 194 -27.03 -7.51 -6.20
C ALA A 194 -27.73 -8.67 -5.49
N ASP A 195 -29.04 -8.56 -5.27
CA ASP A 195 -29.84 -9.60 -4.61
C ASP A 195 -29.82 -10.91 -5.42
N ASN A 196 -30.13 -10.85 -6.73
CA ASN A 196 -30.17 -12.03 -7.58
C ASN A 196 -28.79 -12.67 -7.78
N LEU A 197 -27.75 -11.86 -7.98
CA LEU A 197 -26.38 -12.35 -8.16
C LEU A 197 -25.85 -13.00 -6.85
N SER A 198 -26.09 -12.38 -5.71
CA SER A 198 -25.67 -12.94 -4.42
C SER A 198 -26.36 -14.28 -4.12
N GLN A 199 -27.66 -14.38 -4.44
CA GLN A 199 -28.40 -15.64 -4.29
C GLN A 199 -27.87 -16.71 -5.24
N SER A 200 -27.55 -16.38 -6.49
CA SER A 200 -27.04 -17.34 -7.47
C SER A 200 -25.65 -17.87 -7.08
N ALA A 201 -24.87 -17.08 -6.38
CA ALA A 201 -23.51 -17.41 -5.97
C ALA A 201 -23.43 -18.07 -4.60
N ALA A 202 -24.49 -18.00 -3.79
CA ALA A 202 -24.50 -18.57 -2.45
C ALA A 202 -24.16 -20.06 -2.48
N GLU A 203 -23.28 -20.50 -1.56
CA GLU A 203 -22.87 -21.91 -1.38
C GLU A 203 -22.15 -22.57 -2.59
N HIS A 204 -21.72 -21.76 -3.58
CA HIS A 204 -21.01 -22.23 -4.75
C HIS A 204 -19.65 -21.56 -4.90
N SER A 205 -18.72 -22.27 -5.58
CA SER A 205 -17.32 -21.81 -5.75
C SER A 205 -16.78 -21.99 -7.19
N ASP A 206 -17.67 -22.05 -8.17
CA ASP A 206 -17.32 -22.16 -9.59
C ASP A 206 -17.17 -20.79 -10.28
N ALA A 207 -16.87 -20.79 -11.56
CA ALA A 207 -16.71 -19.58 -12.37
C ALA A 207 -17.97 -18.68 -12.40
N MET A 208 -19.17 -19.27 -12.41
CA MET A 208 -20.42 -18.52 -12.37
C MET A 208 -20.56 -17.80 -11.03
N ALA A 209 -20.33 -18.49 -9.91
CA ALA A 209 -20.38 -17.89 -8.57
C ALA A 209 -19.35 -16.78 -8.43
N GLN A 210 -18.13 -17.02 -8.92
CA GLN A 210 -17.06 -16.01 -8.89
C GLN A 210 -17.45 -14.74 -9.65
N ASN A 211 -17.99 -14.89 -10.86
CA ASN A 211 -18.46 -13.77 -11.68
C ASN A 211 -19.66 -13.06 -11.05
N ALA A 212 -20.61 -13.82 -10.47
CA ALA A 212 -21.76 -13.27 -9.78
C ALA A 212 -21.35 -12.42 -8.57
N TRP A 213 -20.44 -12.92 -7.72
CA TRP A 213 -19.91 -12.14 -6.60
C TRP A 213 -19.18 -10.89 -7.03
N LEU A 214 -18.39 -10.92 -8.13
CA LEU A 214 -17.75 -9.73 -8.67
C LEU A 214 -18.78 -8.66 -9.05
N HIS A 215 -19.81 -9.04 -9.82
CA HIS A 215 -20.82 -8.09 -10.29
C HIS A 215 -21.76 -7.63 -9.16
N ALA A 216 -22.07 -8.50 -8.19
CA ALA A 216 -22.76 -8.09 -6.96
C ALA A 216 -21.96 -7.05 -6.19
N GLY A 217 -20.65 -7.25 -6.05
CA GLY A 217 -19.75 -6.29 -5.42
C GLY A 217 -19.79 -4.92 -6.11
N ILE A 218 -19.72 -4.90 -7.44
CA ILE A 218 -19.81 -3.66 -8.22
C ILE A 218 -21.20 -3.00 -8.04
N ALA A 219 -22.27 -3.79 -8.05
CA ALA A 219 -23.63 -3.30 -7.80
C ALA A 219 -23.76 -2.67 -6.40
N TYR A 220 -23.21 -3.30 -5.37
CA TYR A 220 -23.17 -2.74 -4.01
C TYR A 220 -22.36 -1.44 -3.93
N LEU A 221 -21.26 -1.30 -4.69
CA LEU A 221 -20.52 -0.03 -4.76
C LEU A 221 -21.39 1.08 -5.36
N ARG A 222 -22.13 0.76 -6.43
CA ARG A 222 -23.07 1.73 -7.06
C ARG A 222 -24.17 2.18 -6.09
N LEU A 223 -24.55 1.32 -5.15
CA LEU A 223 -25.51 1.60 -4.06
C LEU A 223 -24.85 2.23 -2.82
N ILE A 224 -23.53 2.49 -2.86
CA ILE A 224 -22.75 3.02 -1.71
C ILE A 224 -22.78 2.04 -0.51
N ARG A 225 -23.09 0.78 -0.72
CA ARG A 225 -23.09 -0.28 0.32
C ARG A 225 -21.71 -0.92 0.43
N LYS A 226 -20.73 -0.13 0.92
CA LYS A 226 -19.30 -0.51 0.94
C LYS A 226 -19.00 -1.81 1.69
N ALA A 227 -19.74 -2.13 2.77
CA ALA A 227 -19.51 -3.37 3.51
C ALA A 227 -19.92 -4.62 2.71
N ASN A 228 -21.07 -4.55 2.05
CA ASN A 228 -21.55 -5.64 1.20
C ASN A 228 -20.64 -5.81 -0.04
N ALA A 229 -20.18 -4.70 -0.63
CA ALA A 229 -19.24 -4.74 -1.74
C ALA A 229 -17.92 -5.43 -1.34
N GLN A 230 -17.39 -5.08 -0.18
CA GLN A 230 -16.16 -5.70 0.35
C GLN A 230 -16.31 -7.20 0.56
N ASP A 231 -17.42 -7.67 1.15
CA ASP A 231 -17.70 -9.10 1.34
C ASP A 231 -17.81 -9.82 -0.01
N ALA A 232 -18.56 -9.26 -0.94
CA ALA A 232 -18.74 -9.83 -2.27
C ALA A 232 -17.42 -9.95 -3.05
N PHE A 233 -16.58 -8.90 -3.05
CA PHE A 233 -15.27 -8.95 -3.69
C PHE A 233 -14.33 -9.93 -2.98
N ALA A 234 -14.37 -10.02 -1.66
CA ALA A 234 -13.57 -10.99 -0.92
C ALA A 234 -13.92 -12.44 -1.32
N ARG A 235 -15.21 -12.76 -1.44
CA ARG A 235 -15.69 -14.08 -1.89
C ARG A 235 -15.23 -14.37 -3.32
N ALA A 236 -15.41 -13.44 -4.25
CA ALA A 236 -14.95 -13.59 -5.63
C ALA A 236 -13.41 -13.76 -5.73
N ALA A 237 -12.65 -13.01 -4.91
CA ALA A 237 -11.19 -13.07 -4.86
C ALA A 237 -10.65 -14.38 -4.26
N GLN A 238 -11.39 -15.04 -3.38
CA GLN A 238 -11.00 -16.34 -2.82
C GLN A 238 -11.13 -17.49 -3.82
N MET A 239 -11.98 -17.33 -4.84
CA MET A 239 -12.18 -18.33 -5.88
C MET A 239 -11.08 -18.25 -6.95
N ALA A 240 -10.68 -19.41 -7.49
CA ALA A 240 -9.63 -19.50 -8.51
C ALA A 240 -10.16 -20.09 -9.84
N ALA A 241 -11.47 -20.03 -10.07
CA ALA A 241 -12.10 -20.62 -11.23
C ALA A 241 -11.82 -19.86 -12.53
N ASP A 242 -11.78 -18.53 -12.46
CA ASP A 242 -11.43 -17.64 -13.57
C ASP A 242 -10.38 -16.61 -13.10
N PRO A 243 -9.15 -16.66 -13.65
CA PRO A 243 -8.08 -15.75 -13.27
C PRO A 243 -8.38 -14.27 -13.57
N ALA A 244 -9.09 -13.97 -14.66
CA ALA A 244 -9.42 -12.59 -15.03
C ALA A 244 -10.46 -12.01 -14.06
N VAL A 245 -11.46 -12.79 -13.67
CA VAL A 245 -12.44 -12.41 -12.65
C VAL A 245 -11.77 -12.24 -11.29
N ARG A 246 -10.81 -13.13 -10.97
CA ARG A 246 -10.04 -13.05 -9.73
C ARG A 246 -9.19 -11.77 -9.67
N GLU A 247 -8.55 -11.40 -10.77
CA GLU A 247 -7.78 -10.16 -10.88
C GLU A 247 -8.65 -8.94 -10.55
N MET A 248 -9.81 -8.83 -11.20
CA MET A 248 -10.75 -7.73 -10.96
C MET A 248 -11.31 -7.73 -9.53
N ALA A 249 -11.60 -8.90 -8.99
CA ALA A 249 -12.12 -9.05 -7.63
C ALA A 249 -11.08 -8.64 -6.58
N LEU A 250 -9.83 -9.10 -6.69
CA LEU A 250 -8.73 -8.73 -5.81
C LEU A 250 -8.45 -7.23 -5.88
N TYR A 251 -8.46 -6.65 -7.07
CA TYR A 251 -8.29 -5.21 -7.26
C TYR A 251 -9.36 -4.41 -6.50
N ASN A 252 -10.63 -4.70 -6.75
CA ASN A 252 -11.74 -4.00 -6.10
C ASN A 252 -11.77 -4.27 -4.58
N TYR A 253 -11.43 -5.46 -4.14
CA TYR A 253 -11.31 -5.80 -2.72
C TYR A 253 -10.22 -4.95 -2.06
N ALA A 254 -9.03 -4.87 -2.67
CA ALA A 254 -7.92 -4.07 -2.19
C ALA A 254 -8.29 -2.59 -2.03
N LEU A 255 -8.98 -2.01 -3.03
CA LEU A 255 -9.43 -0.62 -2.98
C LEU A 255 -10.46 -0.37 -1.87
N THR A 256 -11.44 -1.26 -1.71
CA THR A 256 -12.46 -1.12 -0.64
C THR A 256 -11.86 -1.24 0.76
N LEU A 257 -10.82 -2.06 0.92
CA LEU A 257 -10.05 -2.15 2.16
C LEU A 257 -9.22 -0.88 2.42
N HIS A 258 -8.59 -0.34 1.39
CA HIS A 258 -7.77 0.87 1.47
C HIS A 258 -8.59 2.07 1.95
N GLU A 259 -9.74 2.31 1.35
CA GLU A 259 -10.65 3.39 1.76
C GLU A 259 -11.08 3.34 3.23
N LYS A 260 -11.08 2.14 3.84
CA LYS A 260 -11.41 1.93 5.26
C LYS A 260 -10.20 1.86 6.18
N SER A 261 -8.99 1.96 5.64
CA SER A 261 -7.73 1.73 6.37
C SER A 261 -7.73 0.39 7.14
N ALA A 262 -8.30 -0.65 6.53
CA ALA A 262 -8.49 -1.95 7.17
C ALA A 262 -7.13 -2.67 7.38
N PRO A 263 -6.98 -3.46 8.45
CA PRO A 263 -5.72 -4.16 8.74
C PRO A 263 -5.24 -5.08 7.61
N GLN A 264 -6.17 -5.68 6.85
CA GLN A 264 -5.87 -6.61 5.77
C GLN A 264 -5.44 -5.92 4.46
N THR A 265 -5.56 -4.59 4.35
CA THR A 265 -5.26 -3.83 3.13
C THR A 265 -3.91 -4.21 2.53
N VAL A 266 -2.87 -4.17 3.36
CA VAL A 266 -1.50 -4.48 2.94
C VAL A 266 -1.38 -5.89 2.38
N THR A 267 -1.92 -6.89 3.09
CA THR A 267 -1.85 -8.32 2.69
C THR A 267 -2.53 -8.56 1.35
N VAL A 268 -3.71 -7.98 1.14
CA VAL A 268 -4.46 -8.16 -0.12
C VAL A 268 -3.77 -7.46 -1.29
N MET A 269 -3.21 -6.26 -1.06
CA MET A 269 -2.45 -5.54 -2.08
C MET A 269 -1.16 -6.26 -2.46
N GLU A 270 -0.42 -6.80 -1.48
CA GLU A 270 0.77 -7.62 -1.73
C GLU A 270 0.42 -8.87 -2.52
N GLN A 271 -0.68 -9.54 -2.18
CA GLN A 271 -1.19 -10.69 -2.91
C GLN A 271 -1.50 -10.33 -4.37
N PHE A 272 -2.21 -9.21 -4.59
CA PHE A 272 -2.53 -8.74 -5.95
C PHE A 272 -1.25 -8.54 -6.79
N LEU A 273 -0.27 -7.81 -6.25
CA LEU A 273 0.99 -7.53 -6.97
C LEU A 273 1.85 -8.78 -7.18
N SER A 274 1.69 -9.81 -6.34
CA SER A 274 2.37 -11.09 -6.50
C SER A 274 1.73 -11.95 -7.58
N GLU A 275 0.39 -11.99 -7.64
CA GLU A 275 -0.36 -12.82 -8.59
C GLU A 275 -0.47 -12.15 -9.98
N PHE A 276 -0.58 -10.81 -10.01
CA PHE A 276 -0.85 -10.04 -11.25
C PHE A 276 0.12 -8.87 -11.45
N PRO A 277 1.44 -9.11 -11.50
CA PRO A 277 2.44 -8.03 -11.62
C PRO A 277 2.38 -7.25 -12.94
N SER A 278 1.82 -7.85 -14.00
CA SER A 278 1.67 -7.24 -15.33
C SER A 278 0.28 -6.64 -15.57
N SER A 279 -0.59 -6.66 -14.56
CA SER A 279 -1.93 -6.10 -14.63
C SER A 279 -1.91 -4.60 -14.92
N PRO A 280 -2.85 -4.06 -15.70
CA PRO A 280 -3.03 -2.61 -15.83
C PRO A 280 -3.40 -1.94 -14.49
N TYR A 281 -3.86 -2.71 -13.52
CA TYR A 281 -4.19 -2.25 -12.16
C TYR A 281 -3.00 -2.32 -11.18
N ALA A 282 -1.87 -2.91 -11.57
CA ALA A 282 -0.70 -3.06 -10.70
C ALA A 282 -0.14 -1.72 -10.23
N ALA A 283 -0.08 -0.70 -11.10
CA ALA A 283 0.41 0.62 -10.73
C ALA A 283 -0.48 1.31 -9.68
N PRO A 284 -1.81 1.42 -9.83
CA PRO A 284 -2.70 1.93 -8.78
C PRO A 284 -2.61 1.17 -7.46
N VAL A 285 -2.59 -0.16 -7.49
CA VAL A 285 -2.47 -0.97 -6.26
C VAL A 285 -1.13 -0.75 -5.57
N SER A 286 -0.04 -0.67 -6.34
CA SER A 286 1.29 -0.37 -5.80
C SER A 286 1.35 1.01 -5.19
N GLN A 287 0.69 2.00 -5.75
CA GLN A 287 0.60 3.34 -5.19
C GLN A 287 -0.10 3.31 -3.83
N CYS A 288 -1.30 2.73 -3.74
CA CYS A 288 -2.02 2.58 -2.46
C CYS A 288 -1.21 1.80 -1.41
N LEU A 289 -0.52 0.73 -1.84
CA LEU A 289 0.35 -0.07 -0.95
C LEU A 289 1.54 0.75 -0.48
N THR A 290 2.13 1.55 -1.36
CA THR A 290 3.22 2.46 -1.02
C THR A 290 2.78 3.48 0.02
N GLU A 291 1.63 4.12 -0.16
CA GLU A 291 1.05 5.05 0.80
C GLU A 291 0.80 4.37 2.16
N ALA A 292 0.29 3.14 2.15
CA ALA A 292 0.05 2.36 3.36
C ALA A 292 1.36 2.03 4.11
N TYR A 293 2.43 1.71 3.40
CA TYR A 293 3.75 1.50 4.01
C TYR A 293 4.41 2.81 4.43
N MET A 294 4.26 3.88 3.65
CA MET A 294 4.77 5.22 3.99
C MET A 294 4.14 5.73 5.29
N SER A 295 2.83 5.54 5.47
CA SER A 295 2.12 5.93 6.71
C SER A 295 2.65 5.19 7.95
N LYS A 296 3.12 3.95 7.77
CA LYS A 296 3.75 3.12 8.80
C LYS A 296 5.26 3.32 8.91
N LYS A 297 5.83 4.19 8.07
CA LYS A 297 7.28 4.42 7.93
C LYS A 297 8.05 3.15 7.56
N ASP A 298 7.43 2.16 6.90
CA ASP A 298 8.10 0.96 6.38
C ASP A 298 8.56 1.20 4.94
N TYR A 299 9.55 2.06 4.80
CA TYR A 299 10.03 2.53 3.48
C TYR A 299 10.69 1.42 2.66
N THR A 300 11.23 0.41 3.32
CA THR A 300 11.83 -0.75 2.63
C THR A 300 10.76 -1.54 1.89
N LYS A 301 9.62 -1.82 2.52
CA LYS A 301 8.51 -2.48 1.87
C LYS A 301 7.83 -1.59 0.84
N ALA A 302 7.74 -0.28 1.10
CA ALA A 302 7.25 0.68 0.11
C ALA A 302 8.09 0.62 -1.19
N LEU A 303 9.42 0.64 -1.08
CA LEU A 303 10.31 0.52 -2.24
C LEU A 303 10.14 -0.82 -2.96
N SER A 304 10.00 -1.91 -2.21
CA SER A 304 9.76 -3.24 -2.77
C SER A 304 8.44 -3.30 -3.56
N ALA A 305 7.38 -2.66 -3.05
CA ALA A 305 6.09 -2.59 -3.74
C ALA A 305 6.19 -1.84 -5.07
N ILE A 306 6.83 -0.67 -5.07
CA ILE A 306 7.03 0.14 -6.28
C ILE A 306 7.85 -0.63 -7.34
N ASN A 307 8.90 -1.32 -6.92
CA ASN A 307 9.79 -2.05 -7.83
C ASN A 307 9.15 -3.31 -8.45
N LYS A 308 8.02 -3.80 -7.93
CA LYS A 308 7.25 -4.90 -8.53
C LYS A 308 6.48 -4.47 -9.77
N VAL A 309 6.22 -3.19 -9.95
CA VAL A 309 5.47 -2.67 -11.11
C VAL A 309 6.39 -2.61 -12.33
N GLN A 310 6.02 -3.31 -13.40
CA GLN A 310 6.84 -3.37 -14.61
C GLN A 310 6.84 -2.05 -15.41
N THR A 311 5.72 -1.33 -15.39
CA THR A 311 5.55 -0.05 -16.11
C THR A 311 5.09 1.04 -15.16
N PRO A 312 6.01 1.63 -14.37
CA PRO A 312 5.65 2.68 -13.41
C PRO A 312 5.24 3.96 -14.15
N ASN A 313 4.12 4.55 -13.73
CA ASN A 313 3.67 5.86 -14.19
C ASN A 313 4.47 7.00 -13.52
N ALA A 314 4.16 8.25 -13.85
CA ALA A 314 4.85 9.41 -13.29
C ALA A 314 4.68 9.52 -11.77
N ASP A 315 3.50 9.21 -11.24
CA ASP A 315 3.19 9.26 -9.81
C ASP A 315 4.00 8.21 -9.05
N ALA A 316 4.05 6.97 -9.54
CA ALA A 316 4.88 5.91 -8.96
C ALA A 316 6.38 6.27 -8.92
N GLN A 317 6.88 7.04 -9.91
CA GLN A 317 8.25 7.53 -9.89
C GLN A 317 8.46 8.64 -8.87
N THR A 318 7.45 9.49 -8.65
CA THR A 318 7.46 10.51 -7.59
C THR A 318 7.44 9.86 -6.21
N ASP A 319 6.59 8.86 -6.02
CA ASP A 319 6.55 8.08 -4.78
C ASP A 319 7.87 7.35 -4.53
N LYS A 320 8.47 6.78 -5.58
CA LYS A 320 9.80 6.17 -5.50
C LYS A 320 10.86 7.15 -5.01
N GLN A 321 10.85 8.39 -5.52
CA GLN A 321 11.76 9.42 -5.05
C GLN A 321 11.55 9.73 -3.58
N ASN A 322 10.29 9.87 -3.13
CA ASN A 322 9.96 10.11 -1.72
C ASN A 322 10.40 8.97 -0.81
N VAL A 323 10.19 7.73 -1.24
CA VAL A 323 10.61 6.53 -0.49
C VAL A 323 12.13 6.46 -0.38
N LEU A 324 12.85 6.65 -1.49
CA LEU A 324 14.32 6.63 -1.52
C LEU A 324 14.91 7.74 -0.65
N TYR A 325 14.35 8.94 -0.68
CA TYR A 325 14.71 10.02 0.23
C TYR A 325 14.57 9.62 1.69
N ASN A 326 13.42 9.04 2.07
CA ASN A 326 13.21 8.62 3.46
C ASN A 326 14.15 7.50 3.88
N LEU A 327 14.42 6.52 3.00
CA LEU A 327 15.43 5.48 3.25
C LEU A 327 16.83 6.05 3.40
N ALA A 328 17.19 7.04 2.58
CA ALA A 328 18.46 7.74 2.69
C ALA A 328 18.57 8.45 4.05
N PHE A 329 17.50 9.09 4.47
CA PHE A 329 17.45 9.78 5.75
C PHE A 329 17.56 8.82 6.95
N GLU A 330 16.83 7.70 6.92
CA GLU A 330 16.94 6.65 7.95
C GLU A 330 18.34 6.04 8.02
N ALA A 331 18.91 5.73 6.86
CA ALA A 331 20.26 5.19 6.77
C ALA A 331 21.31 6.18 7.32
N LEU A 332 21.13 7.49 7.03
CA LEU A 332 21.98 8.55 7.57
C LEU A 332 21.91 8.61 9.09
N ASN A 333 20.70 8.58 9.64
CA ASN A 333 20.46 8.61 11.08
C ASN A 333 20.99 7.35 11.79
N ALA A 334 20.95 6.20 11.11
CA ALA A 334 21.55 4.95 11.58
C ALA A 334 23.08 4.89 11.36
N ASN A 335 23.70 5.99 10.93
CA ASN A 335 25.12 6.09 10.57
C ASN A 335 25.56 5.08 9.48
N GLN A 336 24.62 4.62 8.65
CA GLN A 336 24.91 3.75 7.50
C GLN A 336 25.24 4.61 6.28
N VAL A 337 26.36 5.34 6.35
CA VAL A 337 26.70 6.43 5.42
C VAL A 337 26.67 5.98 3.94
N ASN A 338 27.23 4.81 3.63
CA ASN A 338 27.26 4.31 2.25
C ASN A 338 25.87 3.96 1.71
N LYS A 339 24.98 3.41 2.55
CA LYS A 339 23.58 3.15 2.15
C LYS A 339 22.82 4.45 1.95
N ALA A 340 23.00 5.42 2.86
CA ALA A 340 22.39 6.73 2.76
C ALA A 340 22.80 7.41 1.44
N LEU A 341 24.11 7.35 1.11
CA LEU A 341 24.62 7.89 -0.15
C LEU A 341 24.03 7.21 -1.38
N SER A 342 23.89 5.88 -1.35
CA SER A 342 23.26 5.12 -2.44
C SER A 342 21.80 5.52 -2.65
N TYR A 343 20.99 5.47 -1.60
CA TYR A 343 19.57 5.83 -1.70
C TYR A 343 19.36 7.28 -2.13
N ALA A 344 20.13 8.20 -1.57
CA ALA A 344 20.07 9.61 -1.98
C ALA A 344 20.49 9.80 -3.43
N GLY A 345 21.50 9.06 -3.89
CA GLY A 345 21.93 9.04 -5.29
C GLY A 345 20.85 8.54 -6.23
N ASP A 346 20.19 7.44 -5.87
CA ASP A 346 19.07 6.89 -6.62
C ASP A 346 17.87 7.86 -6.67
N ALA A 347 17.57 8.55 -5.55
CA ALA A 347 16.53 9.56 -5.50
C ALA A 347 16.83 10.75 -6.42
N VAL A 348 18.08 11.20 -6.46
CA VAL A 348 18.54 12.28 -7.35
C VAL A 348 18.50 11.85 -8.82
N ALA A 349 18.84 10.60 -9.13
CA ALA A 349 18.85 10.07 -10.50
C ALA A 349 17.45 10.07 -11.15
N LEU A 350 16.37 10.06 -10.37
CA LEU A 350 15.00 10.18 -10.87
C LEU A 350 14.66 11.60 -11.40
N GLY A 351 15.53 12.59 -11.19
CA GLY A 351 15.29 13.99 -11.54
C GLY A 351 14.40 14.70 -10.53
N ASN A 352 14.05 15.94 -10.80
CA ASN A 352 13.21 16.77 -9.91
C ASN A 352 11.72 16.42 -10.10
N ARG A 353 11.24 15.38 -9.45
CA ARG A 353 9.83 14.97 -9.45
C ARG A 353 9.10 15.50 -8.23
N ASN A 354 9.73 15.44 -7.08
CA ASN A 354 9.34 16.11 -5.85
C ASN A 354 10.47 17.06 -5.46
N ALA A 355 10.22 18.36 -5.53
CA ALA A 355 11.24 19.39 -5.35
C ALA A 355 11.89 19.32 -3.95
N GLU A 356 11.12 18.99 -2.92
CA GLU A 356 11.61 18.86 -1.56
C GLU A 356 12.50 17.62 -1.39
N ALA A 357 11.99 16.44 -1.76
CA ALA A 357 12.75 15.19 -1.66
C ALA A 357 14.03 15.26 -2.53
N TYR A 358 13.98 15.92 -3.68
CA TYR A 358 15.13 16.12 -4.55
C TYR A 358 16.20 17.00 -3.90
N ALA A 359 15.79 18.15 -3.36
CA ALA A 359 16.71 19.07 -2.67
C ALA A 359 17.33 18.45 -1.42
N GLU A 360 16.51 17.79 -0.60
CA GLU A 360 16.97 17.10 0.63
C GLU A 360 17.86 15.89 0.32
N SER A 361 17.62 15.19 -0.79
CA SER A 361 18.52 14.11 -1.23
C SER A 361 19.93 14.63 -1.57
N TYR A 362 20.05 15.80 -2.18
CA TYR A 362 21.34 16.45 -2.37
C TYR A 362 21.99 16.84 -1.03
N TYR A 363 21.20 17.29 -0.05
CA TYR A 363 21.71 17.55 1.29
C TYR A 363 22.29 16.29 1.93
N ILE A 364 21.54 15.17 1.89
CA ILE A 364 22.01 13.87 2.43
C ILE A 364 23.29 13.41 1.71
N LYS A 365 23.34 13.53 0.38
CA LYS A 365 24.57 13.24 -0.38
C LYS A 365 25.75 14.06 0.08
N GLY A 366 25.52 15.34 0.28
CA GLY A 366 26.53 16.26 0.76
C GLY A 366 27.04 15.89 2.16
N ASP A 367 26.15 15.59 3.09
CA ASP A 367 26.51 15.14 4.44
C ASP A 367 27.25 13.80 4.42
N CYS A 368 26.78 12.83 3.61
CA CYS A 368 27.47 11.56 3.43
C CYS A 368 28.88 11.75 2.87
N ASN A 369 29.03 12.56 1.83
CA ASN A 369 30.34 12.85 1.24
C ASN A 369 31.28 13.56 2.24
N TYR A 370 30.72 14.46 3.08
CA TYR A 370 31.48 15.07 4.16
C TYR A 370 32.02 14.04 5.16
N ARG A 371 31.16 13.14 5.63
CA ARG A 371 31.54 12.06 6.58
C ARG A 371 32.57 11.09 5.99
N LEU A 372 32.53 10.87 4.68
CA LEU A 372 33.51 10.05 3.96
C LEU A 372 34.81 10.79 3.64
N GLY A 373 34.94 12.05 4.00
CA GLY A 373 36.13 12.87 3.70
C GLY A 373 36.18 13.43 2.28
N ASN A 374 35.13 13.22 1.48
CA ASN A 374 35.03 13.71 0.10
C ASN A 374 34.56 15.17 0.08
N TYR A 375 35.31 16.07 0.70
CA TYR A 375 34.87 17.44 0.97
C TYR A 375 34.51 18.25 -0.28
N ALA A 376 35.14 17.99 -1.40
CA ALA A 376 34.82 18.66 -2.67
C ALA A 376 33.46 18.26 -3.21
N LEU A 377 33.12 16.96 -3.18
CA LEU A 377 31.80 16.47 -3.56
C LEU A 377 30.74 16.94 -2.56
N ALA A 378 31.06 16.92 -1.26
CA ALA A 378 30.20 17.43 -0.21
C ALA A 378 29.81 18.89 -0.48
N ALA A 379 30.80 19.75 -0.72
CA ALA A 379 30.53 21.17 -1.01
C ALA A 379 29.68 21.39 -2.26
N ASN A 380 29.85 20.57 -3.29
CA ASN A 380 29.09 20.66 -4.53
C ASN A 380 27.63 20.24 -4.30
N ASP A 381 27.41 19.09 -3.66
CA ASP A 381 26.08 18.56 -3.36
C ASP A 381 25.33 19.51 -2.41
N LEU A 382 25.98 20.01 -1.34
CA LEU A 382 25.39 20.95 -0.39
C LEU A 382 25.02 22.29 -1.04
N ASN A 383 25.87 22.81 -1.92
CA ASN A 383 25.55 24.03 -2.65
C ASN A 383 24.35 23.83 -3.59
N THR A 384 24.26 22.67 -4.22
CA THR A 384 23.09 22.30 -5.02
C THR A 384 21.83 22.21 -4.17
N ALA A 385 21.92 21.57 -2.99
CA ALA A 385 20.81 21.48 -2.04
C ALA A 385 20.31 22.87 -1.61
N ILE A 386 21.24 23.80 -1.30
CA ILE A 386 20.92 25.19 -0.90
C ILE A 386 20.16 25.90 -2.03
N ASN A 387 20.66 25.80 -3.25
CA ASN A 387 20.03 26.46 -4.40
C ASN A 387 18.63 25.90 -4.72
N LEU A 388 18.45 24.60 -4.58
CA LEU A 388 17.16 23.94 -4.75
C LEU A 388 16.21 24.21 -3.55
N GLY A 389 16.73 24.16 -2.34
CA GLY A 389 15.99 24.38 -1.11
C GLY A 389 15.41 25.78 -0.98
N ALA A 390 16.07 26.78 -1.56
CA ALA A 390 15.54 28.15 -1.64
C ALA A 390 14.23 28.24 -2.45
N GLN A 391 13.93 27.24 -3.28
CA GLN A 391 12.72 27.16 -4.12
C GLN A 391 11.62 26.31 -3.47
N THR A 392 11.91 25.64 -2.35
CA THR A 392 10.93 24.82 -1.63
C THR A 392 10.37 25.60 -0.45
N SER A 393 9.05 25.52 -0.24
CA SER A 393 8.37 26.22 0.86
C SER A 393 8.25 25.39 2.13
N LEU A 394 8.53 24.11 2.06
CA LEU A 394 8.32 23.13 3.13
C LEU A 394 9.55 22.23 3.26
N GLY A 395 9.75 21.66 4.46
CA GLY A 395 10.78 20.67 4.72
C GLY A 395 11.93 21.12 5.61
N ARG A 396 12.91 20.23 5.78
CA ARG A 396 14.05 20.42 6.69
C ARG A 396 15.05 21.48 6.21
N LEU A 397 15.06 21.71 4.89
CA LEU A 397 15.91 22.75 4.27
C LEU A 397 15.20 24.10 4.16
N ARG A 398 14.06 24.28 4.79
CA ARG A 398 13.22 25.48 4.69
C ARG A 398 13.99 26.81 4.69
N ASN A 399 15.00 26.93 5.57
CA ASN A 399 15.87 28.11 5.66
C ASN A 399 17.31 27.80 5.23
N ASN A 400 17.57 26.62 4.69
CA ASN A 400 18.90 26.14 4.27
C ASN A 400 19.98 26.16 5.37
N THR A 401 19.64 26.49 6.58
CA THR A 401 20.60 26.76 7.67
C THR A 401 21.53 25.58 7.91
N TYR A 402 21.01 24.36 8.02
CA TYR A 402 21.84 23.18 8.20
C TYR A 402 22.75 22.89 6.99
N ALA A 403 22.24 23.09 5.77
CA ALA A 403 23.01 22.88 4.56
C ALA A 403 24.14 23.91 4.44
N ILE A 404 23.87 25.18 4.76
CA ILE A 404 24.86 26.26 4.78
C ILE A 404 25.94 26.00 5.84
N TYR A 405 25.54 25.54 7.02
CA TYR A 405 26.44 25.17 8.09
C TYR A 405 27.38 24.02 7.68
N SER A 406 26.81 22.95 7.12
CA SER A 406 27.59 21.81 6.60
C SER A 406 28.50 22.21 5.44
N LEU A 407 28.03 23.09 4.56
CA LEU A 407 28.86 23.64 3.48
C LEU A 407 30.04 24.44 4.03
N GLY A 408 29.81 25.25 5.05
CA GLY A 408 30.90 25.97 5.76
C GLY A 408 31.99 25.01 6.24
N TYR A 409 31.59 23.92 6.88
CA TYR A 409 32.52 22.87 7.32
C TYR A 409 33.25 22.17 6.17
N ALA A 410 32.53 21.83 5.10
CA ALA A 410 33.13 21.19 3.93
C ALA A 410 34.18 22.08 3.27
N LEU A 411 33.90 23.36 3.15
CA LEU A 411 34.83 24.37 2.63
C LEU A 411 36.02 24.59 3.57
N PHE A 412 35.79 24.63 4.90
CA PHE A 412 36.83 24.71 5.89
C PHE A 412 37.82 23.53 5.82
N LYS A 413 37.31 22.32 5.71
CA LYS A 413 38.12 21.11 5.53
C LYS A 413 38.92 21.10 4.24
N GLN A 414 38.46 21.78 3.20
CA GLN A 414 39.19 22.04 1.96
C GLN A 414 40.21 23.17 2.07
N GLN A 415 40.36 23.81 3.24
CA GLN A 415 41.20 24.99 3.48
C GLN A 415 40.75 26.22 2.65
N ARG A 416 39.53 26.21 2.16
CA ARG A 416 38.92 27.34 1.43
C ARG A 416 38.31 28.34 2.40
N TYR A 417 39.18 28.92 3.26
CA TYR A 417 38.77 29.70 4.44
C TYR A 417 37.88 30.88 4.12
N ASN A 418 38.19 31.66 3.09
CA ASN A 418 37.35 32.79 2.68
C ASN A 418 35.90 32.35 2.30
N ALA A 419 35.78 31.25 1.60
CA ALA A 419 34.47 30.72 1.26
C ALA A 419 33.73 30.14 2.48
N ALA A 420 34.45 29.49 3.40
CA ALA A 420 33.90 29.00 4.65
C ALA A 420 33.41 30.14 5.55
N ILE A 421 34.18 31.23 5.68
CA ILE A 421 33.79 32.44 6.40
C ILE A 421 32.45 32.94 5.91
N SER A 422 32.29 33.11 4.58
CA SER A 422 31.02 33.61 4.02
C SER A 422 29.80 32.71 4.34
N GLN A 423 30.02 31.41 4.58
CA GLN A 423 28.90 30.53 5.00
C GLN A 423 28.66 30.64 6.51
N PHE A 424 29.69 30.64 7.33
CA PHE A 424 29.53 30.75 8.78
C PHE A 424 28.95 32.10 9.21
N GLU A 425 29.29 33.20 8.53
CA GLU A 425 28.66 34.51 8.74
C GLU A 425 27.13 34.47 8.54
N LYS A 426 26.64 33.72 7.53
CA LYS A 426 25.20 33.54 7.37
C LYS A 426 24.55 32.83 8.55
N ILE A 427 25.27 31.87 9.15
CA ILE A 427 24.77 31.12 10.32
C ILE A 427 24.70 32.04 11.55
N THR A 428 25.68 32.90 11.78
CA THR A 428 25.64 33.85 12.91
C THR A 428 24.44 34.79 12.86
N GLN A 429 23.96 35.09 11.66
CA GLN A 429 22.81 35.99 11.40
C GLN A 429 21.47 35.21 11.25
N ALA A 430 21.50 33.89 11.11
CA ALA A 430 20.29 33.09 10.87
C ALA A 430 19.34 33.12 12.08
N SER A 431 18.09 33.44 11.84
CA SER A 431 17.07 33.53 12.91
C SER A 431 16.66 32.18 13.49
N ASP A 432 16.83 31.11 12.73
CA ASP A 432 16.48 29.74 13.07
C ASP A 432 17.68 28.92 13.61
N ALA A 433 18.89 29.47 13.58
CA ALA A 433 20.05 28.88 14.24
C ALA A 433 19.97 29.12 15.76
N ASN A 434 20.13 28.05 16.54
CA ASN A 434 20.22 28.14 18.00
C ASN A 434 21.57 28.75 18.44
N SER A 435 21.67 29.11 19.73
CA SER A 435 22.90 29.71 20.31
C SER A 435 24.13 28.84 20.12
N ALA A 436 24.01 27.52 20.32
CA ALA A 436 25.12 26.59 20.19
C ALA A 436 25.64 26.54 18.72
N MET A 437 24.76 26.49 17.74
CA MET A 437 25.16 26.52 16.32
C MET A 437 25.82 27.85 15.94
N LYS A 438 25.25 28.96 16.41
CA LYS A 438 25.85 30.29 16.19
C LYS A 438 27.22 30.43 16.83
N ALA A 439 27.36 29.99 18.08
CA ALA A 439 28.63 30.04 18.79
C ALA A 439 29.69 29.14 18.13
N ASP A 440 29.30 27.92 17.68
CA ASP A 440 30.22 27.07 16.92
C ASP A 440 30.61 27.73 15.59
N ALA A 441 29.63 28.32 14.84
CA ALA A 441 29.95 29.05 13.64
C ALA A 441 30.94 30.20 13.90
N CYS A 442 30.79 30.96 15.02
CA CYS A 442 31.76 31.97 15.43
C CYS A 442 33.13 31.35 15.74
N ASN A 443 33.18 30.17 16.38
CA ASN A 443 34.43 29.45 16.59
C ASN A 443 35.09 29.04 15.26
N ARG A 444 34.30 28.55 14.28
CA ARG A 444 34.82 28.23 12.93
C ARG A 444 35.24 29.45 12.13
N LEU A 445 34.61 30.62 12.34
CA LEU A 445 35.11 31.91 11.84
C LEU A 445 36.48 32.21 12.42
N GLY A 446 36.60 32.11 13.75
CA GLY A 446 37.88 32.28 14.44
C GLY A 446 38.96 31.35 13.92
N ASP A 447 38.67 30.06 13.77
CA ASP A 447 39.60 29.07 13.19
C ASP A 447 40.01 29.41 11.76
N SER A 448 39.04 29.90 10.94
CA SER A 448 39.32 30.30 9.57
C SER A 448 40.26 31.50 9.50
N TYR A 449 39.98 32.54 10.28
CA TYR A 449 40.85 33.72 10.39
C TYR A 449 42.22 33.38 10.98
N LEU A 450 42.26 32.49 12.00
CA LEU A 450 43.52 32.00 12.57
C LEU A 450 44.41 31.32 11.54
N ASN A 451 43.82 30.42 10.69
CA ASN A 451 44.56 29.78 9.61
C ASN A 451 45.00 30.77 8.51
N MET A 452 44.31 31.88 8.36
CA MET A 452 44.70 32.99 7.48
C MET A 452 45.67 33.97 8.15
N ARG A 453 46.03 33.73 9.43
CA ARG A 453 46.88 34.56 10.25
C ARG A 453 46.32 35.98 10.55
N ASP A 454 45.01 36.15 10.41
CA ASP A 454 44.28 37.36 10.83
C ASP A 454 43.88 37.20 12.32
N TYR A 455 44.86 37.38 13.20
CA TYR A 455 44.73 37.10 14.63
C TYR A 455 43.72 38.01 15.32
N ASP A 456 43.52 39.24 14.79
CA ASP A 456 42.57 40.19 15.39
C ASP A 456 41.13 39.74 15.13
N LYS A 457 40.78 39.44 13.88
CA LYS A 457 39.44 38.91 13.57
C LYS A 457 39.21 37.56 14.18
N ALA A 458 40.24 36.70 14.32
CA ALA A 458 40.11 35.44 14.99
C ALA A 458 39.70 35.65 16.46
N ASN A 459 40.39 36.59 17.20
CA ASN A 459 40.07 36.93 18.58
C ASN A 459 38.67 37.51 18.75
N GLU A 460 38.24 38.41 17.84
CA GLU A 460 36.88 38.95 17.82
C GLU A 460 35.84 37.84 17.67
N SER A 461 36.08 36.90 16.73
CA SER A 461 35.20 35.78 16.49
C SER A 461 35.08 34.84 17.69
N TYR A 462 36.17 34.49 18.35
CA TYR A 462 36.16 33.67 19.55
C TYR A 462 35.48 34.40 20.73
N THR A 463 35.67 35.71 20.85
CA THR A 463 34.99 36.53 21.87
C THR A 463 33.49 36.48 21.66
N LEU A 464 33.03 36.61 20.40
CA LEU A 464 31.63 36.52 20.05
C LEU A 464 31.07 35.12 20.28
N ALA A 465 31.85 34.06 20.00
CA ALA A 465 31.43 32.69 20.24
C ALA A 465 31.12 32.46 21.74
N LYS A 466 32.03 32.85 22.64
CA LYS A 466 31.82 32.76 24.08
C LYS A 466 30.63 33.58 24.57
N ALA A 467 30.46 34.79 24.02
CA ALA A 467 29.31 35.66 24.35
C ALA A 467 27.97 35.10 23.85
N THR A 468 27.97 34.35 22.74
CA THR A 468 26.76 33.77 22.14
C THR A 468 26.30 32.52 22.87
N ASP A 469 27.26 31.65 23.28
CA ASP A 469 26.96 30.47 24.08
C ASP A 469 28.15 30.20 25.02
N HIS A 470 27.94 30.50 26.31
CA HIS A 470 28.97 30.32 27.32
C HIS A 470 29.48 28.87 27.42
N ALA A 471 28.62 27.88 27.11
CA ALA A 471 29.02 26.47 27.19
C ALA A 471 30.15 26.07 26.21
N LEU A 472 30.34 26.83 25.14
CA LEU A 472 31.41 26.64 24.15
C LEU A 472 32.59 27.60 24.32
N GLY A 473 32.60 28.36 25.41
CA GLY A 473 33.61 29.39 25.67
C GLY A 473 34.97 28.82 26.06
N ASP A 474 35.05 27.61 26.57
CA ASP A 474 36.31 26.93 26.89
C ASP A 474 37.19 26.77 25.64
N TYR A 475 36.60 26.32 24.52
CA TYR A 475 37.28 26.25 23.21
C TYR A 475 37.76 27.65 22.76
N SER A 476 36.86 28.62 22.82
CA SER A 476 37.16 29.99 22.40
C SER A 476 38.35 30.57 23.18
N MET A 477 38.32 30.44 24.51
CA MET A 477 39.40 30.93 25.38
C MET A 477 40.72 30.20 25.10
N LEU A 478 40.68 28.89 24.87
CA LEU A 478 41.89 28.13 24.56
C LEU A 478 42.54 28.60 23.25
N GLN A 479 41.70 28.90 22.22
CA GLN A 479 42.21 29.39 20.94
C GLN A 479 42.76 30.84 21.07
N GLN A 480 42.11 31.70 21.89
CA GLN A 480 42.63 33.01 22.21
C GLN A 480 44.00 32.93 22.93
N ALA A 481 44.13 32.01 23.89
CA ALA A 481 45.42 31.75 24.53
C ALA A 481 46.45 31.24 23.52
N TYR A 482 46.05 30.42 22.54
CA TYR A 482 46.93 29.97 21.46
C TYR A 482 47.43 31.14 20.61
N ILE A 483 46.54 32.07 20.23
CA ILE A 483 46.89 33.30 19.50
C ILE A 483 47.92 34.13 20.25
N GLU A 484 47.71 34.35 21.56
CA GLU A 484 48.68 35.09 22.38
C GLU A 484 50.05 34.40 22.40
N GLY A 485 50.06 33.08 22.46
CA GLY A 485 51.29 32.29 22.30
C GLY A 485 51.99 32.50 20.94
N LEU A 486 51.22 32.57 19.84
CA LEU A 486 51.76 32.87 18.49
C LEU A 486 52.33 34.30 18.39
N ARG A 487 51.81 35.24 19.18
CA ARG A 487 52.30 36.60 19.32
C ARG A 487 53.52 36.70 20.22
N GLY A 488 53.90 35.67 20.95
CA GLY A 488 54.94 35.65 21.97
C GLY A 488 54.52 36.22 23.31
N ASN A 489 53.23 36.51 23.51
CA ASN A 489 52.68 37.10 24.73
C ASN A 489 52.38 35.98 25.77
N TYR A 490 53.39 35.30 26.25
CA TYR A 490 53.24 34.12 27.09
C TYR A 490 52.54 34.39 28.44
N ASP A 491 52.70 35.57 29.04
CA ASP A 491 51.99 35.94 30.25
C ASP A 491 50.48 36.08 29.99
N SER A 492 50.08 36.75 28.93
CA SER A 492 48.69 36.85 28.52
C SER A 492 48.09 35.46 28.22
N LYS A 493 48.84 34.57 27.57
CA LYS A 493 48.45 33.19 27.35
C LYS A 493 48.15 32.46 28.66
N ILE A 494 49.02 32.60 29.63
CA ILE A 494 48.88 31.98 30.96
C ILE A 494 47.66 32.56 31.70
N ASP A 495 47.45 33.86 31.65
CA ASP A 495 46.30 34.51 32.29
C ASP A 495 44.98 34.07 31.69
N ILE A 496 44.90 33.93 30.36
CA ILE A 496 43.70 33.42 29.70
C ILE A 496 43.41 31.97 30.12
N ILE A 497 44.44 31.11 30.18
CA ILE A 497 44.29 29.72 30.61
C ILE A 497 43.85 29.63 32.06
N ASN A 498 44.40 30.49 32.96
CA ASN A 498 43.96 30.52 34.36
C ASN A 498 42.47 30.89 34.47
N ARG A 499 42.03 31.93 33.79
CA ARG A 499 40.60 32.29 33.74
C ARG A 499 39.75 31.17 33.15
N MET A 500 40.21 30.50 32.07
CA MET A 500 39.53 29.34 31.52
C MET A 500 39.32 28.21 32.53
N LYS A 501 40.35 27.94 33.34
CA LYS A 501 40.28 26.92 34.40
C LYS A 501 39.28 27.26 35.52
N GLU A 502 39.16 28.54 35.84
CA GLU A 502 38.18 29.02 36.82
C GLU A 502 36.77 28.97 36.27
N GLU A 503 36.55 29.46 35.04
CA GLU A 503 35.23 29.52 34.41
C GLU A 503 34.73 28.14 33.95
N TYR A 504 35.62 27.25 33.50
CA TYR A 504 35.33 25.94 32.90
C TYR A 504 36.08 24.80 33.59
N ALA A 505 35.93 24.69 34.89
CA ALA A 505 36.68 23.73 35.71
C ALA A 505 36.54 22.26 35.25
N ASN A 506 35.44 21.90 34.62
CA ASN A 506 35.13 20.55 34.11
C ASN A 506 35.29 20.42 32.59
N SER A 507 35.99 21.36 31.94
CA SER A 507 36.20 21.30 30.49
C SER A 507 37.03 20.06 30.09
N SER A 508 36.65 19.40 29.04
CA SER A 508 37.43 18.33 28.39
C SER A 508 38.78 18.85 27.84
N LEU A 509 38.88 20.15 27.62
CA LEU A 509 40.08 20.82 27.12
C LEU A 509 41.09 21.18 28.24
N SER A 510 40.75 20.94 29.51
CA SER A 510 41.60 21.34 30.68
C SER A 510 43.00 20.76 30.59
N ALA A 511 43.15 19.51 30.20
CA ALA A 511 44.48 18.88 30.05
C ALA A 511 45.31 19.57 28.96
N LYS A 512 44.68 19.88 27.81
CA LYS A 512 45.32 20.62 26.72
C LYS A 512 45.71 22.03 27.14
N ALA A 513 44.80 22.74 27.82
CA ALA A 513 45.06 24.08 28.33
C ALA A 513 46.23 24.14 29.31
N LEU A 514 46.26 23.20 30.25
CA LEU A 514 47.39 23.08 31.18
C LEU A 514 48.72 22.77 30.47
N PHE A 515 48.66 21.89 29.45
CA PHE A 515 49.86 21.58 28.66
C PHE A 515 50.39 22.82 27.93
N GLU A 516 49.49 23.58 27.30
CA GLU A 516 49.85 24.85 26.65
C GLU A 516 50.35 25.91 27.68
N GLN A 517 49.85 25.89 28.93
CA GLN A 517 50.32 26.71 30.01
C GLN A 517 51.76 26.31 30.44
N GLY A 518 51.99 24.99 30.59
CA GLY A 518 53.31 24.48 30.88
C GLY A 518 54.36 24.87 29.83
N ARG A 519 53.98 24.71 28.54
CA ARG A 519 54.84 25.14 27.42
C ARG A 519 55.12 26.65 27.43
N ALA A 520 54.10 27.47 27.74
CA ALA A 520 54.29 28.91 27.88
C ALA A 520 55.30 29.25 29.01
N ASN A 521 55.22 28.53 30.12
CA ASN A 521 56.19 28.70 31.21
C ASN A 521 57.62 28.27 30.80
N VAL A 522 57.74 27.15 30.05
CA VAL A 522 59.05 26.74 29.49
C VAL A 522 59.64 27.87 28.62
N LEU A 523 58.82 28.38 27.68
CA LEU A 523 59.23 29.45 26.75
C LEU A 523 59.50 30.78 27.45
N SER A 524 58.95 31.00 28.64
CA SER A 524 59.25 32.14 29.53
C SER A 524 60.40 31.90 30.50
N GLY A 525 61.03 30.74 30.47
CA GLY A 525 62.12 30.38 31.33
C GLY A 525 61.71 29.96 32.78
N ARG A 526 60.41 29.76 33.04
CA ARG A 526 59.81 29.34 34.31
C ARG A 526 59.74 27.81 34.41
N THR A 527 60.89 27.14 34.47
CA THR A 527 61.00 25.68 34.40
C THR A 527 60.39 24.95 35.56
N ASP A 528 60.48 25.49 36.79
CA ASP A 528 59.91 24.87 37.98
C ASP A 528 58.38 24.87 37.93
N GLU A 529 57.77 25.99 37.54
CA GLU A 529 56.35 26.15 37.38
C GLU A 529 55.86 25.25 36.20
N ALA A 530 56.61 25.15 35.12
CA ALA A 530 56.31 24.27 34.03
C ALA A 530 56.28 22.81 34.48
N ASN A 531 57.32 22.37 35.24
CA ASN A 531 57.40 21.02 35.75
C ASN A 531 56.22 20.68 36.68
N ALA A 532 55.89 21.61 37.62
CA ALA A 532 54.75 21.45 38.49
C ALA A 532 53.42 21.30 37.72
N ILE A 533 53.24 22.09 36.64
CA ILE A 533 52.04 22.01 35.75
C ILE A 533 52.02 20.68 35.02
N PHE A 534 53.12 20.26 34.39
CA PHE A 534 53.17 18.98 33.67
C PHE A 534 52.95 17.79 34.62
N GLN A 535 53.54 17.79 35.85
CA GLN A 535 53.24 16.80 36.87
C GLN A 535 51.77 16.78 37.25
N SER A 536 51.14 17.95 37.36
CA SER A 536 49.69 18.05 37.64
C SER A 536 48.80 17.44 36.53
N ILE A 537 49.24 17.54 35.28
CA ILE A 537 48.54 16.93 34.14
C ILE A 537 48.59 15.40 34.22
N VAL A 538 49.79 14.87 34.46
CA VAL A 538 50.01 13.43 34.60
C VAL A 538 49.16 12.83 35.73
N ILE A 539 49.03 13.55 36.83
CA ILE A 539 48.28 13.11 38.02
C ILE A 539 46.75 13.25 37.79
N LYS A 540 46.28 14.38 37.24
CA LYS A 540 44.86 14.71 37.13
C LYS A 540 44.17 14.10 35.92
N TYR A 541 44.93 13.91 34.84
CA TYR A 541 44.40 13.45 33.55
C TYR A 541 45.19 12.22 33.08
N PRO A 542 45.29 11.19 33.91
CA PRO A 542 46.06 10.02 33.56
C PRO A 542 45.51 9.42 32.27
N GLY A 543 46.40 9.15 31.23
CA GLY A 543 46.17 8.62 29.87
C GLY A 543 45.51 9.54 28.85
N ASN A 544 45.19 10.77 29.20
CA ASN A 544 44.98 11.79 28.18
C ASN A 544 46.27 11.96 27.36
N GLU A 545 46.14 12.20 26.05
CA GLU A 545 47.32 12.43 25.19
C GLU A 545 48.26 13.50 25.73
N TYR A 546 47.72 14.48 26.44
CA TYR A 546 48.51 15.56 27.08
C TYR A 546 49.21 15.10 28.35
N ALA A 547 48.74 14.05 29.04
CA ALA A 547 49.48 13.45 30.13
C ALA A 547 50.74 12.75 29.61
N GLN A 548 50.63 12.04 28.46
CA GLN A 548 51.83 11.47 27.82
C GLN A 548 52.78 12.56 27.37
N LYS A 549 52.28 13.62 26.67
CA LYS A 549 53.10 14.76 26.27
C LYS A 549 53.75 15.47 27.42
N ALA A 550 53.04 15.63 28.54
CA ALA A 550 53.57 16.23 29.76
C ALA A 550 54.65 15.34 30.42
N SER A 551 54.43 14.02 30.41
CA SER A 551 55.43 13.05 30.87
C SER A 551 56.71 13.11 30.04
N ASP A 552 56.54 13.22 28.70
CA ASP A 552 57.66 13.34 27.77
C ASP A 552 58.44 14.66 28.01
N GLU A 553 57.70 15.78 28.23
CA GLU A 553 58.33 17.04 28.59
C GLU A 553 59.03 16.99 29.97
N ILE A 554 58.45 16.32 30.98
CA ILE A 554 59.08 16.06 32.24
C ILE A 554 60.34 15.20 32.07
N ALA A 555 60.23 14.12 31.24
CA ALA A 555 61.42 13.26 30.97
C ALA A 555 62.50 14.01 30.23
N ASN A 556 62.13 14.96 29.36
CA ASN A 556 63.06 15.84 28.65
C ASN A 556 63.68 16.87 29.62
N MET A 557 62.93 17.26 30.66
CA MET A 557 63.36 18.28 31.63
C MET A 557 64.08 17.67 32.82
N ALA A 558 63.74 16.48 33.26
CA ALA A 558 64.37 15.76 34.38
C ALA A 558 64.12 14.24 34.24
N ALA A 559 65.13 13.45 34.17
CA ALA A 559 65.03 11.98 33.96
C ALA A 559 64.28 11.30 35.15
N ASN A 560 62.96 11.25 35.08
CA ASN A 560 62.15 10.66 36.14
C ASN A 560 61.28 9.48 35.54
N ILE A 561 61.93 8.32 35.59
CA ILE A 561 61.40 7.06 35.05
C ILE A 561 60.13 6.58 35.81
N ALA A 562 59.98 7.02 37.10
CA ALA A 562 58.88 6.55 37.97
C ALA A 562 57.48 7.04 37.57
N ILE A 563 57.36 8.07 36.73
CA ILE A 563 56.07 8.58 36.25
C ILE A 563 55.51 7.78 35.07
N GLN A 564 56.40 7.18 34.26
CA GLN A 564 55.97 6.38 33.10
C GLN A 564 55.20 5.11 33.50
N ASP A 565 55.58 4.46 34.60
CA ASP A 565 54.90 3.21 35.04
C ASP A 565 53.47 3.49 35.55
N SER A 566 53.24 4.69 36.15
CA SER A 566 51.90 5.06 36.61
C SER A 566 50.94 5.48 35.49
N ILE A 567 51.46 5.90 34.32
CA ILE A 567 50.68 6.32 33.15
C ILE A 567 50.17 5.10 32.40
N ALA A 568 50.94 4.05 32.28
CA ALA A 568 50.58 2.84 31.56
C ALA A 568 49.34 2.14 32.17
N ALA A 569 49.23 2.13 33.52
CA ALA A 569 48.11 1.51 34.22
C ALA A 569 46.80 2.30 34.13
N ALA A 570 46.91 3.57 33.82
CA ALA A 570 45.72 4.46 33.74
C ALA A 570 45.12 4.54 32.31
N GLN A 571 45.81 4.01 31.33
CA GLN A 571 45.49 4.17 29.91
C GLN A 571 44.14 3.53 29.52
N ASP A 572 43.81 2.39 30.14
CA ASP A 572 42.57 1.65 29.84
C ASP A 572 41.28 2.36 30.33
N SER A 573 41.43 3.06 31.50
CA SER A 573 40.25 3.74 32.08
C SER A 573 39.81 4.99 31.29
N ILE A 574 40.65 5.50 30.42
CA ILE A 574 40.50 6.79 29.77
C ILE A 574 40.01 6.68 28.32
N GLU A 575 40.40 5.68 27.57
CA GLU A 575 39.73 5.35 26.33
C GLU A 575 38.21 5.18 26.58
N THR A 576 37.89 4.71 27.79
CA THR A 576 36.50 4.62 28.28
C THR A 576 35.90 6.00 28.55
N ALA A 577 36.62 6.92 29.16
CA ALA A 577 36.11 8.27 29.48
C ALA A 577 35.92 9.14 28.22
N GLU A 578 36.84 9.07 27.26
CA GLU A 578 36.71 9.76 25.97
C GLU A 578 35.54 9.21 25.13
N ALA A 579 35.32 7.91 25.16
CA ALA A 579 34.18 7.27 24.51
C ALA A 579 32.85 7.63 25.22
N MET A 580 32.88 7.81 26.54
CA MET A 580 31.71 8.09 27.37
C MET A 580 31.23 9.54 27.28
N ALA A 581 32.17 10.51 27.32
CA ALA A 581 31.85 11.93 27.47
C ALA A 581 30.84 12.47 26.43
N PRO A 582 31.01 12.22 25.11
CA PRO A 582 30.08 12.73 24.13
C PRO A 582 28.71 12.06 24.25
N VAL A 583 28.65 10.79 24.67
CA VAL A 583 27.38 10.07 24.86
C VAL A 583 26.62 10.65 26.05
N LEU A 584 27.32 10.94 27.18
CA LEU A 584 26.69 11.54 28.33
C LEU A 584 26.26 12.99 28.08
N ALA A 585 27.02 13.75 27.28
CA ALA A 585 26.63 15.11 26.89
C ALA A 585 25.35 15.11 26.07
N ALA A 586 25.25 14.21 25.10
CA ALA A 586 24.02 14.04 24.29
C ALA A 586 22.88 13.50 25.17
N GLN A 587 23.15 12.62 26.12
CA GLN A 587 22.16 12.13 27.08
C GLN A 587 21.58 13.27 27.91
N ALA A 588 22.42 14.17 28.44
CA ALA A 588 21.94 15.32 29.21
C ALA A 588 21.01 16.23 28.41
N LEU A 589 21.29 16.41 27.12
CA LEU A 589 20.39 17.14 26.21
C LEU A 589 19.07 16.40 25.96
N TYR A 590 19.15 15.10 25.79
CA TYR A 590 17.98 14.25 25.69
C TYR A 590 17.10 14.35 26.94
N ASP A 591 17.74 14.23 28.14
CA ASP A 591 17.04 14.31 29.42
C ASP A 591 16.41 15.68 29.67
N SER A 592 16.97 16.73 29.08
CA SER A 592 16.42 18.10 29.13
C SER A 592 15.36 18.37 28.05
N GLY A 593 14.99 17.38 27.23
CA GLY A 593 14.00 17.50 26.16
C GLY A 593 14.50 18.19 24.88
N GLN A 594 15.82 18.41 24.76
CA GLN A 594 16.45 19.05 23.59
C GLN A 594 16.85 18.00 22.54
N TYR A 595 15.86 17.25 22.06
CA TYR A 595 16.08 16.03 21.26
C TYR A 595 16.87 16.29 19.96
N GLN A 596 16.54 17.35 19.22
CA GLN A 596 17.24 17.70 17.97
C GLN A 596 18.74 18.03 18.19
N ILE A 597 19.05 18.70 19.31
CA ILE A 597 20.44 19.03 19.65
C ILE A 597 21.17 17.77 20.12
N ALA A 598 20.50 16.91 20.90
CA ALA A 598 21.01 15.62 21.31
C ALA A 598 21.32 14.72 20.11
N GLU A 599 20.41 14.67 19.11
CA GLU A 599 20.61 13.93 17.86
C GLU A 599 21.85 14.41 17.12
N GLN A 600 21.98 15.72 16.91
CA GLN A 600 23.15 16.29 16.25
C GLN A 600 24.46 15.99 16.99
N GLN A 601 24.47 16.12 18.32
CA GLN A 601 25.65 15.83 19.10
C GLN A 601 26.05 14.37 19.05
N ILE A 602 25.09 13.45 19.19
CA ILE A 602 25.40 12.02 19.20
C ILE A 602 25.85 11.53 17.83
N LEU A 603 25.20 12.03 16.74
CA LEU A 603 25.63 11.74 15.36
C LEU A 603 27.04 12.27 15.08
N ALA A 604 27.33 13.50 15.50
CA ALA A 604 28.65 14.07 15.37
C ALA A 604 29.71 13.26 16.16
N ALA A 605 29.35 12.73 17.34
CA ALA A 605 30.22 11.87 18.12
C ALA A 605 30.48 10.52 17.48
N ILE A 606 29.41 9.88 16.93
CA ILE A 606 29.52 8.63 16.22
C ILE A 606 30.37 8.79 14.93
N ASP A 607 30.16 9.89 14.19
CA ASP A 607 30.94 10.22 12.99
C ASP A 607 32.44 10.46 13.29
N LYS A 608 32.72 11.08 14.42
CA LYS A 608 34.10 11.30 14.90
C LYS A 608 34.80 10.00 15.31
N GLY A 609 34.02 8.97 15.59
CA GLY A 609 34.51 7.66 16.02
C GLY A 609 34.58 7.53 17.56
N ILE A 610 33.59 6.90 18.16
CA ILE A 610 33.62 6.49 19.58
C ILE A 610 34.49 5.23 19.69
N GLY A 611 35.68 5.35 20.29
CA GLY A 611 36.73 4.33 20.26
C GLY A 611 36.44 3.01 21.00
N ARG A 612 35.36 2.92 21.79
CA ARG A 612 34.99 1.72 22.57
C ARG A 612 33.65 1.17 22.08
N PRO A 613 33.60 -0.13 21.73
CA PRO A 613 32.36 -0.77 21.25
C PRO A 613 31.17 -0.55 22.18
N TYR A 614 31.34 -0.65 23.46
CA TYR A 614 30.31 -0.41 24.48
C TYR A 614 29.69 1.00 24.37
N TRP A 615 30.52 2.02 24.34
CA TRP A 615 30.04 3.42 24.30
C TRP A 615 29.47 3.78 22.93
N LEU A 616 29.98 3.18 21.86
CA LEU A 616 29.39 3.29 20.55
C LEU A 616 27.97 2.68 20.54
N ALA A 617 27.81 1.50 21.14
CA ALA A 617 26.49 0.88 21.29
C ALA A 617 25.54 1.74 22.13
N ARG A 618 26.03 2.33 23.23
CA ARG A 618 25.26 3.28 24.05
C ARG A 618 24.83 4.51 23.27
N ALA A 619 25.66 4.99 22.37
CA ALA A 619 25.33 6.10 21.48
C ALA A 619 24.17 5.75 20.53
N PHE A 620 24.18 4.58 19.94
CA PHE A 620 23.07 4.11 19.11
C PHE A 620 21.77 3.86 19.89
N ILE A 621 21.88 3.39 21.13
CA ILE A 621 20.74 3.25 22.04
C ILE A 621 20.14 4.61 22.33
N LEU A 622 20.96 5.61 22.69
CA LEU A 622 20.51 6.97 22.91
C LEU A 622 19.86 7.56 21.65
N LEU A 623 20.45 7.33 20.49
CA LEU A 623 19.91 7.78 19.22
C LEU A 623 18.52 7.18 18.94
N SER A 624 18.34 5.89 19.26
CA SER A 624 17.03 5.26 19.20
C SER A 624 16.03 5.88 20.17
N ASP A 625 16.45 6.20 21.40
CA ASP A 625 15.60 6.86 22.40
C ASP A 625 15.19 8.26 21.93
N ILE A 626 16.12 9.00 21.30
CA ILE A 626 15.87 10.31 20.70
C ILE A 626 14.82 10.18 19.60
N TYR A 627 14.99 9.25 18.65
CA TYR A 627 14.01 9.00 17.58
C TYR A 627 12.64 8.66 18.10
N LYS A 628 12.58 7.86 19.17
CA LYS A 628 11.33 7.52 19.83
C LYS A 628 10.65 8.74 20.45
N ALA A 629 11.43 9.63 21.08
CA ALA A 629 10.95 10.87 21.66
C ALA A 629 10.48 11.89 20.61
N GLU A 630 11.01 11.81 19.40
CA GLU A 630 10.62 12.62 18.24
C GLU A 630 9.53 11.97 17.39
N GLU A 631 8.85 10.92 17.90
CA GLU A 631 7.80 10.15 17.21
C GLU A 631 8.28 9.42 15.93
N ARG A 632 9.58 9.22 15.78
CA ARG A 632 10.24 8.53 14.66
C ARG A 632 10.46 7.05 15.00
N ALA A 633 9.36 6.34 15.24
CA ALA A 633 9.40 4.98 15.80
C ALA A 633 10.07 3.95 14.87
N ILE A 634 10.04 4.17 13.56
CA ILE A 634 10.66 3.26 12.58
C ILE A 634 12.17 3.40 12.60
N GLU A 635 12.69 4.63 12.60
CA GLU A 635 14.11 4.92 12.71
C GLU A 635 14.68 4.38 14.04
N ALA A 636 13.94 4.59 15.14
CA ALA A 636 14.30 4.05 16.43
C ALA A 636 14.45 2.51 16.40
N LYS A 637 13.48 1.83 15.82
CA LYS A 637 13.49 0.37 15.70
C LYS A 637 14.63 -0.13 14.81
N GLN A 638 14.83 0.48 13.65
CA GLN A 638 15.91 0.10 12.73
C GLN A 638 17.29 0.32 13.32
N THR A 639 17.48 1.41 14.07
CA THR A 639 18.73 1.67 14.81
C THR A 639 19.02 0.53 15.77
N LEU A 640 18.04 0.09 16.55
CA LEU A 640 18.20 -1.03 17.49
C LEU A 640 18.40 -2.38 16.78
N GLU A 641 17.70 -2.64 15.69
CA GLU A 641 17.85 -3.86 14.90
C GLU A 641 19.26 -3.94 14.28
N SER A 642 19.74 -2.82 13.74
CA SER A 642 21.10 -2.72 13.21
C SER A 642 22.14 -2.92 14.29
N LEU A 643 21.96 -2.28 15.46
CA LEU A 643 22.86 -2.45 16.59
C LEU A 643 22.86 -3.91 17.08
N LYS A 644 21.70 -4.53 17.24
CA LYS A 644 21.55 -5.93 17.65
C LYS A 644 22.24 -6.90 16.69
N ALA A 645 22.18 -6.60 15.40
CA ALA A 645 22.81 -7.44 14.36
C ALA A 645 24.34 -7.38 14.41
N ASN A 646 24.90 -6.20 14.75
CA ASN A 646 26.33 -5.90 14.61
C ASN A 646 27.10 -5.95 15.93
N TYR A 647 26.45 -5.74 17.08
CA TYR A 647 27.09 -5.77 18.39
C TYR A 647 27.07 -7.19 18.95
N LYS A 648 28.26 -7.72 19.30
CA LYS A 648 28.45 -9.13 19.71
C LYS A 648 29.10 -9.29 21.11
N GLU A 649 29.42 -8.19 21.79
CA GLU A 649 30.00 -8.24 23.10
C GLU A 649 29.00 -8.75 24.15
N ASP A 650 29.53 -9.42 25.18
CA ASP A 650 28.72 -9.99 26.27
C ASP A 650 28.65 -9.00 27.45
N ASP A 651 27.77 -8.01 27.30
CA ASP A 651 27.53 -6.94 28.28
C ASP A 651 26.01 -6.58 28.33
N ASP A 652 25.69 -5.47 29.04
CA ASP A 652 24.30 -5.03 29.26
C ASP A 652 23.62 -4.43 28.03
N ILE A 653 24.33 -4.20 26.95
CA ILE A 653 23.81 -3.58 25.71
C ILE A 653 22.70 -4.43 25.11
N GLN A 654 22.86 -5.74 25.08
CA GLN A 654 21.82 -6.63 24.53
C GLN A 654 20.52 -6.58 25.34
N ASP A 655 20.60 -6.45 26.62
CA ASP A 655 19.43 -6.29 27.51
C ASP A 655 18.80 -4.90 27.35
N MET A 656 19.59 -3.85 27.18
CA MET A 656 19.11 -2.52 26.86
C MET A 656 18.33 -2.46 25.55
N ILE A 657 18.84 -3.12 24.51
CA ILE A 657 18.15 -3.25 23.21
C ILE A 657 16.83 -4.01 23.39
N LYS A 658 16.86 -5.13 24.10
CA LYS A 658 15.69 -5.98 24.33
C LYS A 658 14.56 -5.25 25.08
N GLN A 659 14.93 -4.47 26.11
CA GLN A 659 13.97 -3.63 26.86
C GLN A 659 13.29 -2.58 25.97
N ARG A 660 13.98 -2.03 24.98
CA ARG A 660 13.47 -0.97 24.12
C ARG A 660 12.72 -1.50 22.90
N MET A 661 12.94 -2.76 22.55
CA MET A 661 12.25 -3.46 21.47
C MET A 661 10.94 -4.14 21.93
N GLN A 662 10.70 -4.24 23.26
CA GLN A 662 9.43 -4.66 23.85
C GLN A 662 8.40 -3.53 23.82
#